data_ba36b78541f45f7795d98844021aa665
#
_entry.id   ba36b78541f45f7795d98844021aa665
#
_cell.length_a   1.000
_cell.length_b   1.000
_cell.length_c   1.000
_cell.angle_alpha   90.00
_cell.angle_beta   90.00
_cell.angle_gamma   90.00
#
_symmetry.space_group_name_H-M   'P 1'
#
loop_
_entity.id
_entity.type
_entity.pdbx_description
1 polymer ?
#
loop_
_entity_poly.entity_id
_entity_poly.type
_entity_poly.pdbx_seq_one_letter_code
_entity_poly.pdbx_strand_id
1 'polypeptide(L)'
;MKDDTTARAARPRLRRPAALLGAAALVAAAATAVTVGSAAQAADTPRTALGKDGQKLTVSASAGLDPAGETLRVTGEAYDDTKGIYVAVCKDNGDNRIPTPCLGGADQEGDSGSSKWIIPVGAPDEGAGTVAIPWGEGGTFDVELEVKAKDGGLDCLQVACSVVTRVDHNGTGDRSQDVRIPLTFQGQDPGDGNGGGDGVDVPAGTVSYARSAEFTAAGRPLDLLLHPDSGKLYVGSDNIVDTADVAEQGLYVLDAKDGKVLGHIAQAPGSTGTLAARVVRQVVAPISGDGVVFHYPLRGIGTAKDGDPAAKGVWLTGATITGMGQGTDASTVLVAQGPALSELEITTGAVERTLTLDGGALLGVDAAHKAAWSAGVTGGQLRRVDTGSFAVTATAELPAASVFFVEPDPATGNVWVGSGDDVLVFDKDAKLLTTLKGNGNDRPTAAGFDRTTGEAFVLREDYGNADNGSDNVGALQVFDGATFEQAAEPVSLPGSRAGTLAGIAVAPGATSVYLTHQAESKVVKLDRRVSPEVTQSPTDQSVAPGDEVTFVAAAEGTPEPTVRWQVSPDGGQTWNTVEGATKNAYSFTAKTAQDGYEYRAEFTNSVGTTRTSPVTLTVTEAGGDGGNDGGEDDEPSGSKTVTGPEGQKLTVTPVNNLATEDQTLKITGSGYDEDKGIYVALCVDNGDGELPTPCIGGVDMSGASHSSAWISSNPPDYGEELATPYEAGGSFEVELTVDAKDEFTDCFKATCVLATRADHTLSGDRSQDVKVPVAFVGQDPVDTDPGTGDTGGTGGSSGTTGGSTGTTGGGTSGSTTGGTGTTGTSTTGGSLASTGVTVLWVAALAAALLGAGWVAYRRGRTAN
;
A
#
# COMPACT_ATOMS: atom_id res chain seq x y z
N MET A 1 -37.82 62.13 42.66
CA MET A 1 -38.74 62.73 41.69
C MET A 1 -38.96 61.65 40.64
N LYS A 2 -40.06 61.02 40.90
CA LYS A 2 -41.25 60.86 40.04
C LYS A 2 -40.96 59.95 38.86
N ASP A 3 -41.48 58.87 38.94
CA ASP A 3 -42.80 58.21 38.79
C ASP A 3 -42.88 57.55 37.43
N ASP A 4 -43.06 56.23 37.42
CA ASP A 4 -44.32 55.45 37.33
C ASP A 4 -44.70 55.24 35.88
N THR A 5 -45.11 54.15 35.40
CA THR A 5 -46.10 53.11 35.81
C THR A 5 -46.09 51.94 34.83
N THR A 6 -46.05 50.77 35.36
CA THR A 6 -46.89 49.57 35.17
C THR A 6 -47.72 49.42 33.89
N ALA A 7 -47.68 48.21 33.28
CA ALA A 7 -48.86 47.38 33.16
C ALA A 7 -48.53 45.94 32.70
N ARG A 8 -48.98 45.03 33.53
CA ARG A 8 -49.17 43.59 33.33
C ARG A 8 -50.38 43.30 32.44
N ALA A 9 -50.36 42.21 31.73
CA ALA A 9 -51.43 41.23 31.53
C ALA A 9 -50.97 40.16 30.52
N ALA A 10 -50.98 38.96 30.69
CA ALA A 10 -51.80 37.86 31.29
C ALA A 10 -51.90 36.76 30.20
N ARG A 11 -51.54 35.57 30.61
CA ARG A 11 -51.72 34.29 29.87
C ARG A 11 -53.20 33.90 29.86
N PRO A 12 -53.64 33.05 28.95
CA PRO A 12 -54.24 31.84 29.46
C PRO A 12 -53.71 30.51 28.87
N ARG A 13 -53.70 29.55 29.74
CA ARG A 13 -53.64 28.09 29.53
C ARG A 13 -54.99 27.60 29.03
N LEU A 14 -55.02 26.47 28.28
CA LEU A 14 -55.98 25.33 28.41
C LEU A 14 -55.61 24.24 27.40
N ARG A 15 -55.18 23.09 27.90
CA ARG A 15 -55.83 21.79 28.19
C ARG A 15 -55.87 20.84 26.98
N ARG A 16 -55.21 19.69 27.22
CA ARG A 16 -55.43 18.40 26.54
C ARG A 16 -56.82 17.85 26.86
N PRO A 17 -57.39 16.97 26.04
CA PRO A 17 -57.51 15.58 26.53
C PRO A 17 -57.09 14.47 25.55
N ALA A 18 -57.06 13.27 26.14
CA ALA A 18 -56.53 12.05 25.69
C ALA A 18 -57.51 11.15 24.92
N ALA A 19 -56.95 10.20 24.19
CA ALA A 19 -57.34 8.82 23.94
C ALA A 19 -58.67 8.45 23.26
N LEU A 20 -58.61 7.60 22.23
CA LEU A 20 -59.17 6.26 22.26
C LEU A 20 -58.87 5.47 20.99
N LEU A 21 -58.63 4.17 21.21
CA LEU A 21 -58.42 3.06 20.31
C LEU A 21 -59.51 2.86 19.22
N GLY A 22 -59.13 2.27 18.09
CA GLY A 22 -60.05 1.66 17.14
C GLY A 22 -59.27 0.82 16.11
N ALA A 23 -59.39 -0.52 16.27
CA ALA A 23 -58.82 -1.49 15.34
C ALA A 23 -59.79 -1.82 14.19
N ALA A 24 -59.26 -2.35 13.14
CA ALA A 24 -59.76 -3.40 12.22
C ALA A 24 -60.09 -2.91 10.76
N ALA A 25 -59.45 -3.51 9.85
CA ALA A 25 -59.79 -4.63 8.94
C ALA A 25 -59.34 -4.42 7.51
N LEU A 26 -58.70 -5.45 7.02
CA LEU A 26 -58.31 -5.78 5.64
C LEU A 26 -59.33 -5.46 4.55
N VAL A 27 -58.84 -4.93 3.40
CA VAL A 27 -59.27 -5.36 2.08
C VAL A 27 -58.07 -5.38 1.13
N ALA A 28 -57.78 -6.53 0.56
CA ALA A 28 -56.79 -6.76 -0.50
C ALA A 28 -57.32 -6.19 -1.81
N ALA A 29 -56.49 -5.39 -2.48
CA ALA A 29 -56.59 -5.12 -3.92
C ALA A 29 -55.18 -5.25 -4.51
N ALA A 30 -54.98 -6.31 -5.25
CA ALA A 30 -53.79 -6.52 -6.04
C ALA A 30 -53.75 -5.46 -7.18
N ALA A 31 -52.81 -4.54 -7.07
CA ALA A 31 -52.34 -3.74 -8.16
C ALA A 31 -50.88 -4.14 -8.41
N THR A 32 -50.64 -4.82 -9.53
CA THR A 32 -49.32 -5.05 -10.06
C THR A 32 -48.69 -3.72 -10.43
N ALA A 33 -47.93 -3.16 -9.48
CA ALA A 33 -46.99 -2.09 -9.78
C ALA A 33 -45.74 -2.76 -10.33
N VAL A 34 -45.49 -2.59 -11.59
CA VAL A 34 -44.14 -2.74 -12.18
C VAL A 34 -43.28 -1.74 -11.47
N THR A 35 -42.53 -2.19 -10.52
CA THR A 35 -41.39 -1.43 -9.97
C THR A 35 -40.33 -1.45 -11.06
N VAL A 36 -40.28 -0.38 -11.85
CA VAL A 36 -39.05 0.02 -12.52
C VAL A 36 -38.05 0.21 -11.37
N GLY A 37 -37.12 -0.71 -11.24
CA GLY A 37 -36.01 -0.57 -10.32
C GLY A 37 -35.26 0.71 -10.69
N SER A 38 -35.30 1.69 -9.81
CA SER A 38 -34.36 2.79 -9.87
C SER A 38 -32.97 2.16 -9.82
N ALA A 39 -32.20 2.31 -10.88
CA ALA A 39 -30.78 2.07 -10.82
C ALA A 39 -30.25 2.83 -9.61
N ALA A 40 -29.55 2.15 -8.72
CA ALA A 40 -28.82 2.82 -7.64
C ALA A 40 -27.90 3.85 -8.32
N GLN A 41 -28.18 5.13 -8.11
CA GLN A 41 -27.26 6.18 -8.51
C GLN A 41 -25.97 5.90 -7.77
N ALA A 42 -24.88 5.71 -8.53
CA ALA A 42 -23.55 5.71 -7.96
C ALA A 42 -23.39 7.05 -7.24
N ALA A 43 -23.06 7.02 -5.97
CA ALA A 43 -22.84 8.24 -5.19
C ALA A 43 -21.74 9.06 -5.90
N ASP A 44 -21.95 10.37 -5.98
CA ASP A 44 -21.00 11.35 -6.50
C ASP A 44 -19.65 11.18 -5.81
N THR A 45 -18.72 10.51 -6.46
CA THR A 45 -17.37 10.32 -5.94
C THR A 45 -16.43 11.30 -6.63
N PRO A 46 -15.74 12.16 -5.88
CA PRO A 46 -14.74 13.05 -6.45
C PRO A 46 -13.68 12.27 -7.23
N ARG A 47 -13.27 12.78 -8.38
CA ARG A 47 -12.22 12.21 -9.21
C ARG A 47 -11.06 13.17 -9.35
N THR A 48 -9.83 12.64 -9.27
CA THR A 48 -8.60 13.40 -9.38
C THR A 48 -7.77 12.89 -10.56
N ALA A 49 -7.11 13.80 -11.28
CA ALA A 49 -6.12 13.48 -12.31
C ALA A 49 -4.85 14.30 -12.07
N LEU A 50 -3.70 13.73 -12.44
CA LEU A 50 -2.40 14.38 -12.35
C LEU A 50 -1.93 14.85 -13.74
N GLY A 51 -1.35 16.04 -13.80
CA GLY A 51 -0.65 16.54 -14.97
C GLY A 51 0.80 16.06 -15.01
N LYS A 52 1.43 16.19 -16.18
CA LYS A 52 2.81 15.70 -16.41
C LYS A 52 3.89 16.39 -15.55
N ASP A 53 3.62 17.59 -15.07
CA ASP A 53 4.54 18.38 -14.25
C ASP A 53 4.08 18.46 -12.78
N GLY A 54 3.20 17.51 -12.36
CA GLY A 54 2.74 17.35 -10.98
C GLY A 54 1.46 18.12 -10.63
N GLN A 55 0.82 18.80 -11.59
CA GLN A 55 -0.47 19.43 -11.36
C GLN A 55 -1.52 18.40 -10.96
N LYS A 56 -2.40 18.79 -10.05
CA LYS A 56 -3.50 17.95 -9.57
C LYS A 56 -4.82 18.65 -9.84
N LEU A 57 -5.70 18.01 -10.62
CA LEU A 57 -7.05 18.45 -10.91
C LEU A 57 -8.04 17.53 -10.23
N THR A 58 -9.02 18.06 -9.51
CA THR A 58 -10.08 17.28 -8.86
C THR A 58 -11.45 17.80 -9.22
N VAL A 59 -12.39 16.93 -9.56
CA VAL A 59 -13.81 17.25 -9.77
C VAL A 59 -14.69 16.53 -8.76
N SER A 60 -15.78 17.18 -8.33
CA SER A 60 -16.71 16.63 -7.32
C SER A 60 -17.44 15.37 -7.81
N ALA A 61 -17.71 15.26 -9.10
CA ALA A 61 -18.31 14.10 -9.75
C ALA A 61 -17.86 14.03 -11.21
N SER A 62 -17.75 12.81 -11.77
CA SER A 62 -17.32 12.63 -13.17
C SER A 62 -18.15 11.60 -13.96
N ALA A 63 -19.06 10.88 -13.30
CA ALA A 63 -19.84 9.82 -13.91
C ALA A 63 -21.32 9.93 -13.56
N GLY A 64 -22.18 9.57 -14.53
CA GLY A 64 -23.61 9.58 -14.32
C GLY A 64 -24.23 10.98 -14.19
N LEU A 65 -23.56 12.01 -14.72
CA LEU A 65 -23.97 13.40 -14.66
C LEU A 65 -25.35 13.62 -15.30
N ASP A 66 -26.13 14.56 -14.77
CA ASP A 66 -27.43 14.92 -15.38
C ASP A 66 -27.22 15.59 -16.75
N PRO A 67 -27.70 15.01 -17.84
CA PRO A 67 -27.58 15.61 -19.17
C PRO A 67 -28.23 16.99 -19.29
N ALA A 68 -29.20 17.30 -18.43
CA ALA A 68 -29.90 18.60 -18.41
C ALA A 68 -29.05 19.69 -17.74
N GLY A 69 -28.09 19.32 -16.94
CA GLY A 69 -27.11 20.17 -16.33
C GLY A 69 -26.96 19.99 -14.82
N GLU A 70 -25.73 20.01 -14.34
CA GLU A 70 -25.38 20.05 -12.92
C GLU A 70 -24.13 20.90 -12.69
N THR A 71 -23.91 21.30 -11.45
CA THR A 71 -22.74 22.08 -11.04
C THR A 71 -21.68 21.19 -10.47
N LEU A 72 -20.48 21.20 -11.07
CA LEU A 72 -19.30 20.50 -10.56
C LEU A 72 -18.37 21.47 -9.86
N ARG A 73 -17.94 21.15 -8.65
CA ARG A 73 -16.80 21.81 -8.02
C ARG A 73 -15.53 21.26 -8.60
N VAL A 74 -14.64 22.13 -9.05
CA VAL A 74 -13.35 21.78 -9.66
C VAL A 74 -12.23 22.48 -8.92
N THR A 75 -11.30 21.72 -8.39
CA THR A 75 -10.13 22.25 -7.67
C THR A 75 -8.85 21.88 -8.37
N GLY A 76 -7.86 22.78 -8.32
CA GLY A 76 -6.53 22.55 -8.86
C GLY A 76 -5.45 22.86 -7.83
N GLU A 77 -4.37 22.08 -7.86
CA GLU A 77 -3.20 22.25 -7.00
C GLU A 77 -1.91 22.10 -7.82
N ALA A 78 -0.82 22.74 -7.37
CA ALA A 78 0.52 22.64 -7.95
C ALA A 78 0.63 23.04 -9.43
N TYR A 79 -0.22 23.95 -9.89
CA TYR A 79 -0.10 24.55 -11.22
C TYR A 79 0.98 25.65 -11.23
N ASP A 80 1.53 25.94 -12.41
CA ASP A 80 2.43 27.08 -12.61
C ASP A 80 1.62 28.39 -12.58
N ASP A 81 1.62 29.07 -11.45
CA ASP A 81 0.87 30.30 -11.21
C ASP A 81 1.39 31.53 -11.99
N THR A 82 2.51 31.37 -12.72
CA THR A 82 3.00 32.38 -13.65
C THR A 82 2.28 32.36 -15.00
N LYS A 83 1.45 31.35 -15.25
CA LYS A 83 0.69 31.14 -16.50
C LYS A 83 -0.81 31.28 -16.25
N GLY A 84 -1.52 31.87 -17.19
CA GLY A 84 -2.98 31.81 -17.21
C GLY A 84 -3.47 30.48 -17.77
N ILE A 85 -4.55 29.93 -17.22
CA ILE A 85 -5.20 28.70 -17.71
C ILE A 85 -6.71 28.87 -17.87
N TYR A 86 -7.28 28.10 -18.78
CA TYR A 86 -8.71 27.82 -18.81
C TYR A 86 -9.03 26.51 -18.12
N VAL A 87 -10.12 26.50 -17.36
CA VAL A 87 -10.76 25.33 -16.77
C VAL A 87 -12.12 25.19 -17.42
N ALA A 88 -12.37 24.11 -18.18
CA ALA A 88 -13.58 23.98 -18.98
C ALA A 88 -13.94 22.53 -19.27
N VAL A 89 -15.18 22.28 -19.70
CA VAL A 89 -15.56 20.97 -20.28
C VAL A 89 -15.41 21.03 -21.79
N CYS A 90 -14.53 20.19 -22.32
CA CYS A 90 -14.20 20.16 -23.74
C CYS A 90 -14.28 18.74 -24.32
N LYS A 91 -14.41 18.67 -25.66
CA LYS A 91 -14.17 17.41 -26.37
C LYS A 91 -12.75 16.92 -26.06
N ASP A 92 -12.65 15.70 -25.65
CA ASP A 92 -11.37 15.03 -25.44
C ASP A 92 -10.78 14.59 -26.78
N ASN A 93 -9.69 15.21 -27.20
CA ASN A 93 -9.00 14.90 -28.44
C ASN A 93 -7.76 14.01 -28.22
N GLY A 94 -7.55 13.49 -27.01
CA GLY A 94 -6.39 12.67 -26.63
C GLY A 94 -5.17 13.50 -26.22
N ASP A 95 -4.11 12.81 -25.81
CA ASP A 95 -2.89 13.41 -25.26
C ASP A 95 -2.16 14.31 -26.27
N ASN A 96 -1.58 15.38 -25.72
CA ASN A 96 -0.82 16.40 -26.48
C ASN A 96 -1.61 17.09 -27.60
N ARG A 97 -2.93 16.98 -27.63
CA ARG A 97 -3.82 17.67 -28.55
C ARG A 97 -4.63 18.72 -27.81
N ILE A 98 -4.90 19.83 -28.49
CA ILE A 98 -5.73 20.90 -27.91
C ILE A 98 -7.14 20.36 -27.69
N PRO A 99 -7.65 20.36 -26.44
CA PRO A 99 -9.04 19.98 -26.16
C PRO A 99 -9.97 21.09 -26.72
N THR A 100 -10.75 20.74 -27.74
CA THR A 100 -11.65 21.67 -28.43
C THR A 100 -12.61 20.89 -29.34
N PRO A 101 -13.88 21.34 -29.57
CA PRO A 101 -14.53 22.49 -28.95
C PRO A 101 -14.84 22.27 -27.47
N CYS A 102 -15.13 23.35 -26.74
CA CYS A 102 -15.57 23.32 -25.35
C CYS A 102 -17.03 23.74 -25.21
N LEU A 103 -17.71 23.26 -24.19
CA LEU A 103 -19.07 23.70 -23.83
C LEU A 103 -19.03 25.21 -23.55
N GLY A 104 -20.05 25.92 -24.00
CA GLY A 104 -20.11 27.38 -23.87
C GLY A 104 -19.13 28.15 -24.76
N GLY A 105 -18.30 27.46 -25.54
CA GLY A 105 -17.25 28.08 -26.37
C GLY A 105 -16.12 28.70 -25.55
N ALA A 106 -15.51 29.79 -26.05
CA ALA A 106 -14.67 30.67 -25.25
C ALA A 106 -15.61 31.68 -24.57
N ASP A 107 -16.13 31.32 -23.42
CA ASP A 107 -17.05 32.14 -22.64
C ASP A 107 -16.29 33.37 -22.08
N GLN A 108 -16.07 34.35 -22.92
CA GLN A 108 -15.42 35.60 -22.56
C GLN A 108 -16.27 36.52 -21.70
N GLU A 109 -17.57 36.31 -21.66
CA GLU A 109 -18.54 37.08 -20.89
C GLU A 109 -18.91 36.39 -19.56
N GLY A 110 -18.55 35.08 -19.40
CA GLY A 110 -18.79 34.30 -18.16
C GLY A 110 -20.27 33.90 -17.94
N ASP A 111 -21.11 34.11 -18.91
CA ASP A 111 -22.57 33.92 -18.80
C ASP A 111 -22.97 32.43 -18.83
N SER A 112 -22.15 31.54 -19.43
CA SER A 112 -22.47 30.13 -19.55
C SER A 112 -22.14 29.32 -18.30
N GLY A 113 -21.25 29.82 -17.46
CA GLY A 113 -20.76 29.09 -16.29
C GLY A 113 -19.92 27.85 -16.59
N SER A 114 -19.79 27.45 -17.88
CA SER A 114 -19.16 26.19 -18.31
C SER A 114 -17.65 26.27 -18.46
N SER A 115 -17.05 27.45 -18.30
CA SER A 115 -15.61 27.67 -18.30
C SER A 115 -15.19 28.74 -17.30
N LYS A 116 -13.95 28.63 -16.82
CA LYS A 116 -13.33 29.63 -15.93
C LYS A 116 -11.93 29.94 -16.44
N TRP A 117 -11.51 31.18 -16.25
CA TRP A 117 -10.18 31.64 -16.60
C TRP A 117 -9.40 32.00 -15.33
N ILE A 118 -8.34 31.24 -15.06
CA ILE A 118 -7.48 31.42 -13.90
C ILE A 118 -6.23 32.16 -14.37
N ILE A 119 -5.87 33.24 -13.70
CA ILE A 119 -4.79 34.14 -14.14
C ILE A 119 -3.75 34.41 -13.04
N PRO A 120 -2.50 34.79 -13.42
CA PRO A 120 -1.51 35.25 -12.44
C PRO A 120 -2.00 36.41 -11.60
N VAL A 121 -1.64 36.43 -10.31
CA VAL A 121 -1.92 37.54 -9.40
C VAL A 121 -1.25 38.84 -9.94
N GLY A 122 -1.98 39.93 -10.01
CA GLY A 122 -1.49 41.22 -10.55
C GLY A 122 -1.44 41.27 -12.07
N ALA A 123 -2.02 40.32 -12.79
CA ALA A 123 -2.13 40.39 -14.24
C ALA A 123 -3.00 41.60 -14.65
N PRO A 124 -2.79 42.18 -15.87
CA PRO A 124 -3.54 43.38 -16.32
C PRO A 124 -5.06 43.18 -16.34
N ASP A 125 -5.50 41.93 -16.46
CA ASP A 125 -6.90 41.54 -16.52
C ASP A 125 -7.47 41.18 -15.14
N GLU A 126 -6.71 41.30 -14.06
CA GLU A 126 -7.20 41.16 -12.69
C GLU A 126 -8.24 42.26 -12.39
N GLY A 127 -9.46 41.82 -12.12
CA GLY A 127 -10.58 42.71 -11.88
C GLY A 127 -11.43 43.04 -13.12
N ALA A 128 -11.19 42.41 -14.26
CA ALA A 128 -12.03 42.50 -15.45
C ALA A 128 -13.34 41.70 -15.34
N GLY A 129 -14.04 41.88 -14.23
CA GLY A 129 -15.33 41.23 -13.99
C GLY A 129 -15.25 39.85 -13.38
N THR A 130 -16.36 39.10 -13.47
CA THR A 130 -16.51 37.72 -12.89
C THR A 130 -15.81 36.60 -13.66
N VAL A 131 -15.09 36.93 -14.74
CA VAL A 131 -14.52 35.98 -15.70
C VAL A 131 -13.13 35.54 -15.32
N ALA A 132 -12.26 36.47 -14.90
CA ALA A 132 -10.87 36.22 -14.55
C ALA A 132 -10.74 36.04 -13.04
N ILE A 133 -10.20 34.89 -12.63
CA ILE A 133 -10.01 34.49 -11.24
C ILE A 133 -8.50 34.42 -11.00
N PRO A 134 -7.96 35.16 -10.03
CA PRO A 134 -6.54 35.04 -9.71
C PRO A 134 -6.22 33.71 -9.08
N TRP A 135 -5.00 33.19 -9.35
CA TRP A 135 -4.47 32.00 -8.67
C TRP A 135 -4.54 32.17 -7.17
N GLY A 136 -4.89 31.09 -6.48
CA GLY A 136 -4.58 30.93 -5.07
C GLY A 136 -3.10 30.64 -4.86
N GLU A 137 -2.67 30.67 -3.61
CA GLU A 137 -1.27 30.47 -3.23
C GLU A 137 -0.78 29.07 -3.68
N GLY A 138 0.45 29.00 -4.23
CA GLY A 138 1.03 27.75 -4.70
C GLY A 138 0.38 27.14 -5.94
N GLY A 139 -0.23 27.96 -6.81
CA GLY A 139 -0.86 27.48 -8.03
C GLY A 139 -2.16 26.71 -7.79
N THR A 140 -2.97 27.17 -6.84
CA THR A 140 -4.26 26.53 -6.51
C THR A 140 -5.43 27.32 -7.09
N PHE A 141 -6.54 26.61 -7.32
CA PHE A 141 -7.85 27.22 -7.62
C PHE A 141 -9.00 26.34 -7.11
N ASP A 142 -10.16 26.98 -6.88
CA ASP A 142 -11.40 26.33 -6.49
C ASP A 142 -12.56 27.05 -7.19
N VAL A 143 -13.19 26.36 -8.14
CA VAL A 143 -14.21 26.92 -9.00
C VAL A 143 -15.40 26.00 -9.18
N GLU A 144 -16.54 26.57 -9.56
CA GLU A 144 -17.73 25.83 -9.96
C GLU A 144 -17.92 25.94 -11.46
N LEU A 145 -18.16 24.81 -12.12
CA LEU A 145 -18.55 24.72 -13.53
C LEU A 145 -19.98 24.22 -13.66
N GLU A 146 -20.78 24.90 -14.45
CA GLU A 146 -22.08 24.38 -14.91
C GLU A 146 -21.87 23.47 -16.12
N VAL A 147 -22.19 22.20 -15.97
CA VAL A 147 -21.94 21.16 -16.96
C VAL A 147 -23.26 20.62 -17.50
N LYS A 148 -23.45 20.72 -18.80
CA LYS A 148 -24.57 20.13 -19.54
C LYS A 148 -24.02 19.16 -20.56
N ALA A 149 -24.77 18.10 -20.91
CA ALA A 149 -24.32 17.20 -21.93
C ALA A 149 -24.16 17.84 -23.31
N LYS A 150 -24.85 18.96 -23.55
CA LYS A 150 -24.88 19.58 -24.88
C LYS A 150 -24.99 21.10 -24.78
N ASP A 151 -24.03 21.81 -25.37
CA ASP A 151 -24.06 23.24 -25.55
C ASP A 151 -23.07 23.70 -26.64
N GLY A 152 -23.30 24.89 -27.25
CA GLY A 152 -22.32 25.56 -28.13
C GLY A 152 -21.82 24.74 -29.34
N GLY A 153 -22.57 23.70 -29.77
CA GLY A 153 -22.17 22.82 -30.87
C GLY A 153 -21.35 21.59 -30.45
N LEU A 154 -21.11 21.39 -29.15
CA LEU A 154 -20.56 20.19 -28.56
C LEU A 154 -21.68 19.32 -27.99
N ASP A 155 -21.69 18.03 -28.30
CA ASP A 155 -22.61 17.05 -27.78
C ASP A 155 -21.83 15.90 -27.13
N CYS A 156 -21.68 15.97 -25.82
CA CYS A 156 -20.94 15.01 -25.03
C CYS A 156 -21.64 13.64 -24.93
N LEU A 157 -22.88 13.52 -25.37
CA LEU A 157 -23.54 12.22 -25.53
C LEU A 157 -23.08 11.48 -26.80
N GLN A 158 -22.45 12.19 -27.75
CA GLN A 158 -21.98 11.64 -29.03
C GLN A 158 -20.45 11.58 -29.12
N VAL A 159 -19.73 12.33 -28.30
CA VAL A 159 -18.27 12.36 -28.29
C VAL A 159 -17.77 12.35 -26.85
N ALA A 160 -16.56 11.83 -26.64
CA ALA A 160 -15.91 11.88 -25.34
C ALA A 160 -15.66 13.34 -24.92
N CYS A 161 -16.03 13.68 -23.70
CA CYS A 161 -15.80 14.97 -23.08
C CYS A 161 -15.06 14.81 -21.76
N SER A 162 -14.22 15.81 -21.44
CA SER A 162 -13.47 15.86 -20.18
C SER A 162 -13.55 17.26 -19.56
N VAL A 163 -13.50 17.34 -18.24
CA VAL A 163 -13.03 18.58 -17.59
C VAL A 163 -11.55 18.69 -17.87
N VAL A 164 -11.14 19.81 -18.41
CA VAL A 164 -9.76 20.04 -18.82
C VAL A 164 -9.21 21.33 -18.25
N THR A 165 -7.92 21.33 -17.91
CA THR A 165 -7.13 22.56 -17.79
C THR A 165 -6.23 22.68 -19.01
N ARG A 166 -5.97 23.91 -19.45
CA ARG A 166 -5.00 24.21 -20.53
C ARG A 166 -4.49 25.64 -20.40
N VAL A 167 -3.27 25.89 -20.87
CA VAL A 167 -2.76 27.26 -20.94
C VAL A 167 -3.69 28.14 -21.78
N ASP A 168 -3.90 29.37 -21.35
CA ASP A 168 -4.81 30.33 -21.95
C ASP A 168 -4.38 30.80 -23.36
N HIS A 169 -5.06 31.81 -23.88
CA HIS A 169 -4.81 32.36 -25.19
C HIS A 169 -3.40 32.97 -25.37
N ASN A 170 -2.70 33.26 -24.25
CA ASN A 170 -1.33 33.79 -24.32
C ASN A 170 -0.30 32.70 -24.60
N GLY A 171 -0.67 31.43 -24.42
CA GLY A 171 0.20 30.27 -24.62
C GLY A 171 -0.49 29.05 -25.22
N THR A 172 -1.34 29.24 -26.25
CA THR A 172 -2.23 28.16 -26.78
C THR A 172 -1.51 26.89 -27.26
N GLY A 173 -0.23 26.95 -27.57
CA GLY A 173 0.61 25.80 -27.93
C GLY A 173 1.29 25.11 -26.76
N ASP A 174 1.26 25.71 -25.59
CA ASP A 174 1.87 25.14 -24.37
C ASP A 174 0.94 24.09 -23.75
N ARG A 175 1.43 22.86 -23.64
CA ARG A 175 0.71 21.70 -23.05
C ARG A 175 1.19 21.38 -21.63
N SER A 176 1.97 22.29 -21.01
CA SER A 176 2.54 22.04 -19.69
C SER A 176 1.52 22.02 -18.56
N GLN A 177 0.36 22.69 -18.74
CA GLN A 177 -0.70 22.79 -17.73
C GLN A 177 -1.94 21.95 -18.09
N ASP A 178 -1.81 21.04 -19.06
CA ASP A 178 -2.94 20.22 -19.47
C ASP A 178 -3.16 19.06 -18.49
N VAL A 179 -4.35 19.04 -17.92
CA VAL A 179 -4.87 17.93 -17.12
C VAL A 179 -6.30 17.64 -17.56
N ARG A 180 -6.72 16.38 -17.59
CA ARG A 180 -8.02 15.95 -18.08
C ARG A 180 -8.69 14.97 -17.14
N ILE A 181 -9.98 15.14 -16.90
CA ILE A 181 -10.83 14.19 -16.19
C ILE A 181 -12.03 13.88 -17.08
N PRO A 182 -12.12 12.67 -17.66
CA PRO A 182 -13.24 12.24 -18.48
C PRO A 182 -14.58 12.32 -17.72
N LEU A 183 -15.63 12.71 -18.45
CA LEU A 183 -16.99 12.81 -17.94
C LEU A 183 -17.90 11.83 -18.65
N THR A 184 -18.87 11.25 -17.91
CA THR A 184 -19.99 10.48 -18.47
C THR A 184 -21.31 10.98 -17.94
N PHE A 185 -22.34 10.98 -18.79
CA PHE A 185 -23.69 11.44 -18.47
C PHE A 185 -24.65 10.26 -18.30
N GLN A 186 -25.76 10.48 -17.59
CA GLN A 186 -26.82 9.49 -17.44
C GLN A 186 -27.29 8.99 -18.79
N GLY A 187 -27.36 7.66 -18.95
CA GLY A 187 -27.72 7.00 -20.21
C GLY A 187 -26.56 6.74 -21.16
N GLN A 188 -25.35 7.18 -20.82
CA GLN A 188 -24.13 6.67 -21.43
C GLN A 188 -23.66 5.47 -20.60
N ASP A 189 -23.25 4.37 -21.26
CA ASP A 189 -22.49 3.34 -20.57
C ASP A 189 -21.16 3.96 -20.10
N PRO A 190 -20.74 3.69 -18.88
CA PRO A 190 -19.40 4.09 -18.44
C PRO A 190 -18.35 3.31 -19.23
N GLY A 191 -18.17 3.60 -20.50
CA GLY A 191 -17.30 2.88 -21.40
C GLY A 191 -17.48 3.17 -22.88
N ASP A 192 -18.60 3.80 -23.31
CA ASP A 192 -18.86 4.13 -24.73
C ASP A 192 -18.23 5.43 -25.22
N GLY A 193 -17.50 6.12 -24.35
CA GLY A 193 -16.62 7.20 -24.79
C GLY A 193 -15.35 6.61 -25.40
N ASN A 194 -15.19 6.82 -26.70
CA ASN A 194 -13.94 6.55 -27.44
C ASN A 194 -12.83 7.48 -26.95
N GLY A 195 -12.33 7.23 -25.80
CA GLY A 195 -11.38 7.95 -24.97
C GLY A 195 -11.59 7.37 -23.60
N GLY A 196 -11.02 6.17 -23.38
CA GLY A 196 -11.23 5.40 -22.18
C GLY A 196 -11.11 6.30 -20.97
N GLY A 197 -12.19 6.37 -20.18
CA GLY A 197 -12.12 6.84 -18.81
C GLY A 197 -11.23 5.89 -18.02
N ASP A 198 -9.97 5.86 -18.41
CA ASP A 198 -8.94 5.21 -17.66
C ASP A 198 -8.86 5.97 -16.37
N GLY A 199 -9.21 5.33 -15.28
CA GLY A 199 -8.86 5.79 -13.95
C GLY A 199 -7.40 6.23 -14.01
N VAL A 200 -6.98 7.15 -13.15
CA VAL A 200 -5.60 7.55 -13.10
C VAL A 200 -4.77 6.27 -13.13
N ASP A 201 -3.97 6.08 -14.18
CA ASP A 201 -2.98 5.01 -14.23
C ASP A 201 -1.94 5.36 -13.17
N VAL A 202 -2.17 4.90 -11.96
CA VAL A 202 -1.15 4.92 -10.91
C VAL A 202 -0.42 3.59 -10.96
N PRO A 203 0.88 3.58 -10.64
CA PRO A 203 1.59 2.32 -10.48
C PRO A 203 0.83 1.35 -9.60
N ALA A 204 0.87 0.07 -9.94
CA ALA A 204 0.28 -0.99 -9.13
C ALA A 204 0.86 -0.93 -7.70
N GLY A 205 0.03 -1.19 -6.70
CA GLY A 205 0.45 -1.15 -5.31
C GLY A 205 0.71 0.26 -4.73
N THR A 206 0.39 1.34 -5.47
CA THR A 206 0.55 2.71 -4.95
C THR A 206 -0.26 2.90 -3.67
N VAL A 207 0.43 3.26 -2.60
CA VAL A 207 -0.15 3.52 -1.28
C VAL A 207 -0.61 4.98 -1.18
N SER A 208 -1.76 5.19 -0.57
CA SER A 208 -2.27 6.50 -0.18
C SER A 208 -3.07 6.40 1.12
N TYR A 209 -3.31 7.54 1.77
CA TYR A 209 -4.12 7.63 2.98
C TYR A 209 -5.24 8.63 2.75
N ALA A 210 -6.45 8.30 3.18
CA ALA A 210 -7.57 9.20 3.04
C ALA A 210 -8.39 9.26 4.33
N ARG A 211 -8.87 10.46 4.64
CA ARG A 211 -9.76 10.68 5.76
C ARG A 211 -11.01 9.81 5.62
N SER A 212 -11.27 8.97 6.62
CA SER A 212 -12.40 8.04 6.64
C SER A 212 -13.41 8.36 7.74
N ALA A 213 -12.97 8.96 8.86
CA ALA A 213 -13.85 9.33 9.95
C ALA A 213 -13.27 10.45 10.81
N GLU A 214 -14.15 11.10 11.56
CA GLU A 214 -13.83 12.08 12.59
C GLU A 214 -14.59 11.74 13.87
N PHE A 215 -13.88 11.63 15.00
CA PHE A 215 -14.45 11.30 16.30
C PHE A 215 -14.48 12.56 17.16
N THR A 216 -15.68 13.05 17.45
CA THR A 216 -15.89 14.33 18.16
C THR A 216 -16.28 14.18 19.63
N ALA A 217 -16.33 12.96 20.15
CA ALA A 217 -16.87 12.65 21.47
C ALA A 217 -15.79 12.52 22.56
N ALA A 218 -14.55 12.91 22.31
CA ALA A 218 -13.41 12.67 23.21
C ALA A 218 -12.87 13.94 23.90
N GLY A 219 -13.69 14.90 24.25
CA GLY A 219 -13.23 16.19 24.77
C GLY A 219 -12.34 16.92 23.76
N ARG A 220 -11.30 17.64 24.23
CA ARG A 220 -10.23 18.19 23.39
C ARG A 220 -9.01 17.27 23.48
N PRO A 221 -8.74 16.43 22.46
CA PRO A 221 -7.71 15.44 22.51
C PRO A 221 -6.31 16.08 22.51
N LEU A 222 -5.47 15.66 23.44
CA LEU A 222 -4.08 16.14 23.60
C LEU A 222 -3.04 15.08 23.20
N ASP A 223 -3.43 13.81 23.34
CA ASP A 223 -2.61 12.66 23.00
C ASP A 223 -3.50 11.43 22.82
N LEU A 224 -3.02 10.42 22.12
CA LEU A 224 -3.75 9.19 21.90
C LEU A 224 -2.84 7.97 21.77
N LEU A 225 -3.38 6.82 22.13
CA LEU A 225 -2.75 5.52 22.01
C LEU A 225 -3.74 4.51 21.44
N LEU A 226 -3.39 3.84 20.37
CA LEU A 226 -4.05 2.60 19.98
C LEU A 226 -3.43 1.45 20.79
N HIS A 227 -4.19 0.90 21.71
CA HIS A 227 -3.69 -0.10 22.64
C HIS A 227 -3.43 -1.43 21.93
N PRO A 228 -2.21 -1.98 21.97
CA PRO A 228 -1.80 -3.13 21.16
C PRO A 228 -2.63 -4.39 21.44
N ASP A 229 -2.97 -4.67 22.70
CA ASP A 229 -3.66 -5.90 23.07
C ASP A 229 -5.19 -5.82 22.89
N SER A 230 -5.79 -4.65 23.15
CA SER A 230 -7.24 -4.49 23.10
C SER A 230 -7.78 -3.90 21.81
N GLY A 231 -6.93 -3.28 20.99
CA GLY A 231 -7.33 -2.55 19.78
C GLY A 231 -8.21 -1.32 20.04
N LYS A 232 -8.32 -0.89 21.32
CA LYS A 232 -9.09 0.30 21.69
C LYS A 232 -8.22 1.55 21.62
N LEU A 233 -8.87 2.68 21.33
CA LEU A 233 -8.21 3.97 21.29
C LEU A 233 -8.37 4.67 22.64
N TYR A 234 -7.25 4.91 23.33
CA TYR A 234 -7.22 5.67 24.57
C TYR A 234 -6.78 7.10 24.25
N VAL A 235 -7.61 8.08 24.64
CA VAL A 235 -7.42 9.50 24.28
C VAL A 235 -7.34 10.34 25.55
N GLY A 236 -6.19 10.96 25.78
CA GLY A 236 -6.00 11.93 26.84
C GLY A 236 -6.55 13.28 26.43
N SER A 237 -7.41 13.88 27.26
CA SER A 237 -8.16 15.06 26.84
C SER A 237 -8.25 16.17 27.89
N ASP A 238 -8.37 17.40 27.39
CA ASP A 238 -8.82 18.60 28.09
C ASP A 238 -10.30 18.85 27.74
N ASN A 239 -10.88 19.93 28.26
CA ASN A 239 -12.23 20.33 27.86
C ASN A 239 -12.31 20.78 26.41
N ILE A 240 -13.47 20.57 25.78
CA ILE A 240 -13.74 21.02 24.41
C ILE A 240 -13.39 22.52 24.26
N VAL A 241 -12.91 22.91 23.12
CA VAL A 241 -12.59 24.30 22.81
C VAL A 241 -13.82 25.19 23.08
N ASP A 242 -13.57 26.32 23.72
CA ASP A 242 -14.60 27.32 24.10
C ASP A 242 -15.59 26.88 25.20
N THR A 243 -15.40 25.71 25.82
CA THR A 243 -16.14 25.32 27.04
C THR A 243 -15.26 25.52 28.28
N ALA A 244 -15.89 25.61 29.44
CA ALA A 244 -15.21 25.59 30.75
C ALA A 244 -15.63 24.37 31.54
N ASP A 245 -16.20 23.37 30.88
CA ASP A 245 -16.72 22.16 31.55
C ASP A 245 -15.59 21.17 31.82
N VAL A 246 -15.14 21.16 33.06
CA VAL A 246 -14.12 20.20 33.52
C VAL A 246 -14.61 18.75 33.52
N ALA A 247 -15.89 18.50 33.32
CA ALA A 247 -16.41 17.15 33.19
C ALA A 247 -16.01 16.50 31.86
N GLU A 248 -15.62 17.29 30.87
CA GLU A 248 -15.12 16.84 29.57
C GLU A 248 -13.65 16.39 29.61
N GLN A 249 -12.92 16.75 30.65
CA GLN A 249 -11.52 16.39 30.85
C GLN A 249 -11.38 14.92 31.29
N GLY A 250 -10.28 14.30 30.94
CA GLY A 250 -9.94 12.97 31.42
C GLY A 250 -9.36 12.07 30.34
N LEU A 251 -9.47 10.77 30.58
CA LEU A 251 -9.11 9.71 29.65
C LEU A 251 -10.38 9.13 29.05
N TYR A 252 -10.49 9.20 27.73
CA TYR A 252 -11.56 8.54 26.97
C TYR A 252 -11.07 7.21 26.43
N VAL A 253 -11.96 6.22 26.41
CA VAL A 253 -11.75 4.95 25.72
C VAL A 253 -12.75 4.88 24.58
N LEU A 254 -12.25 4.77 23.36
CA LEU A 254 -13.07 4.76 22.14
C LEU A 254 -12.91 3.41 21.42
N ASP A 255 -13.96 3.02 20.73
CA ASP A 255 -13.87 2.03 19.68
C ASP A 255 -13.08 2.63 18.50
N ALA A 256 -12.00 1.99 18.08
CA ALA A 256 -11.13 2.50 17.04
C ALA A 256 -11.78 2.49 15.63
N LYS A 257 -12.84 1.70 15.44
CA LYS A 257 -13.53 1.61 14.16
C LYS A 257 -14.45 2.80 13.89
N ASP A 258 -15.28 3.15 14.89
CA ASP A 258 -16.38 4.11 14.71
C ASP A 258 -16.33 5.30 15.68
N GLY A 259 -15.33 5.35 16.58
CA GLY A 259 -15.17 6.41 17.59
C GLY A 259 -16.21 6.40 18.71
N LYS A 260 -16.97 5.31 18.86
CA LYS A 260 -17.94 5.18 19.93
C LYS A 260 -17.25 5.23 21.28
N VAL A 261 -17.74 6.08 22.19
CA VAL A 261 -17.24 6.15 23.55
C VAL A 261 -17.62 4.87 24.30
N LEU A 262 -16.62 4.10 24.71
CA LEU A 262 -16.74 2.89 25.53
C LEU A 262 -16.61 3.22 27.01
N GLY A 263 -15.77 4.22 27.35
CA GLY A 263 -15.55 4.66 28.72
C GLY A 263 -15.02 6.10 28.78
N HIS A 264 -15.27 6.77 29.90
CA HIS A 264 -14.69 8.08 30.22
C HIS A 264 -14.28 8.12 31.69
N ILE A 265 -12.97 8.26 31.90
CA ILE A 265 -12.36 8.25 33.22
C ILE A 265 -11.98 9.69 33.59
N ALA A 266 -12.92 10.41 34.15
CA ALA A 266 -12.83 11.83 34.47
C ALA A 266 -12.27 12.13 35.87
N GLN A 267 -12.01 11.14 36.72
CA GLN A 267 -11.55 11.36 38.09
C GLN A 267 -10.09 10.98 38.26
N ALA A 268 -9.27 11.97 38.65
CA ALA A 268 -7.88 11.78 39.02
C ALA A 268 -7.73 11.14 40.41
N PRO A 269 -6.68 10.34 40.65
CA PRO A 269 -6.42 9.75 41.93
C PRO A 269 -6.17 10.80 43.02
N GLY A 270 -6.78 10.64 44.18
CA GLY A 270 -6.59 11.48 45.35
C GLY A 270 -6.89 12.97 45.17
N SER A 271 -7.62 13.36 44.14
CA SER A 271 -7.96 14.74 43.86
C SER A 271 -9.05 15.24 44.83
N THR A 272 -8.66 16.15 45.68
CA THR A 272 -9.58 16.90 46.53
C THR A 272 -10.12 18.16 45.86
N GLY A 273 -10.57 18.06 44.62
CA GLY A 273 -11.37 19.08 43.95
C GLY A 273 -10.62 20.27 43.36
N THR A 274 -9.33 20.25 43.16
CA THR A 274 -8.64 21.28 42.38
C THR A 274 -8.49 20.87 40.92
N LEU A 275 -9.03 21.62 40.10
CA LEU A 275 -9.44 21.58 38.71
C LEU A 275 -8.39 21.16 37.65
N ALA A 276 -7.11 21.41 37.92
CA ALA A 276 -6.04 21.11 36.96
C ALA A 276 -5.64 19.63 36.89
N ALA A 277 -6.25 18.78 37.73
CA ALA A 277 -5.84 17.39 37.89
C ALA A 277 -6.60 16.41 36.99
N ARG A 278 -7.50 16.87 36.15
CA ARG A 278 -8.33 16.00 35.30
C ARG A 278 -7.84 15.89 33.85
N VAL A 279 -7.12 16.89 33.39
CA VAL A 279 -6.52 16.92 32.05
C VAL A 279 -5.53 15.75 31.94
N VAL A 280 -5.69 14.90 30.95
CA VAL A 280 -4.80 13.77 30.71
C VAL A 280 -3.87 14.09 29.53
N ARG A 281 -2.57 13.85 29.73
CA ARG A 281 -1.51 14.02 28.73
C ARG A 281 -0.71 12.74 28.66
N GLN A 282 -0.08 12.49 27.54
CA GLN A 282 0.73 11.32 27.24
C GLN A 282 0.13 10.02 27.76
N VAL A 283 -0.33 9.19 26.88
CA VAL A 283 -0.94 7.88 27.17
C VAL A 283 0.02 6.80 26.70
N VAL A 284 0.45 5.92 27.58
CA VAL A 284 1.44 4.88 27.33
C VAL A 284 0.87 3.52 27.69
N ALA A 285 1.07 2.51 26.84
CA ALA A 285 0.79 1.13 27.21
C ALA A 285 1.96 0.56 28.04
N PRO A 286 1.72 -0.12 29.17
CA PRO A 286 2.68 -0.99 29.80
C PRO A 286 3.14 -2.11 28.86
N ILE A 287 4.22 -2.82 29.22
CA ILE A 287 4.75 -3.95 28.42
C ILE A 287 3.70 -5.05 28.22
N SER A 288 2.74 -5.20 29.15
CA SER A 288 1.65 -6.16 29.04
C SER A 288 0.45 -5.71 29.87
N GLY A 289 -0.72 -6.23 29.52
CA GLY A 289 -1.97 -5.96 30.24
C GLY A 289 -2.93 -5.13 29.40
N ASP A 290 -4.14 -4.91 29.93
CA ASP A 290 -5.27 -4.24 29.26
C ASP A 290 -5.44 -2.77 29.67
N GLY A 291 -4.53 -2.23 30.48
CA GLY A 291 -4.55 -0.88 30.98
C GLY A 291 -3.54 0.05 30.33
N VAL A 292 -3.65 1.33 30.66
CA VAL A 292 -2.74 2.38 30.23
C VAL A 292 -2.22 3.18 31.41
N VAL A 293 -1.05 3.82 31.23
CA VAL A 293 -0.47 4.78 32.15
C VAL A 293 -0.42 6.13 31.46
N PHE A 294 -0.76 7.17 32.19
CA PHE A 294 -0.79 8.53 31.68
C PHE A 294 -0.44 9.54 32.76
N HIS A 295 -0.17 10.77 32.38
CA HIS A 295 0.12 11.78 33.40
C HIS A 295 -0.87 12.94 33.36
N TYR A 296 -1.12 13.49 34.54
CA TYR A 296 -1.80 14.75 34.73
C TYR A 296 -0.82 15.93 34.67
N PRO A 297 -1.29 17.15 34.43
CA PRO A 297 -0.44 18.32 34.52
C PRO A 297 0.37 18.34 35.80
N LEU A 298 1.60 18.83 35.74
CA LEU A 298 2.58 18.89 36.80
C LEU A 298 3.20 17.52 37.14
N ARG A 299 2.67 16.75 38.08
CA ARG A 299 3.37 15.60 38.68
C ARG A 299 2.49 14.38 38.95
N GLY A 300 1.29 14.35 38.45
CA GLY A 300 0.39 13.22 38.69
C GLY A 300 0.61 12.10 37.68
N ILE A 301 0.72 10.85 38.13
CA ILE A 301 0.61 9.66 37.28
C ILE A 301 -0.72 9.01 37.55
N GLY A 302 -1.43 8.61 36.50
CA GLY A 302 -2.64 7.83 36.55
C GLY A 302 -2.48 6.50 35.82
N THR A 303 -3.17 5.48 36.26
CA THR A 303 -3.38 4.24 35.53
C THR A 303 -4.85 3.89 35.51
N ALA A 304 -5.34 3.38 34.40
CA ALA A 304 -6.71 2.95 34.22
C ALA A 304 -6.84 1.95 33.09
N LYS A 305 -7.95 1.25 33.06
CA LYS A 305 -8.37 0.41 31.94
C LYS A 305 -9.84 0.64 31.62
N ASP A 306 -10.27 0.10 30.50
CA ASP A 306 -11.68 0.17 30.10
C ASP A 306 -12.60 -0.38 31.20
N GLY A 307 -13.66 0.36 31.49
CA GLY A 307 -14.63 0.05 32.56
C GLY A 307 -14.23 0.52 33.96
N ASP A 308 -13.05 1.11 34.15
CA ASP A 308 -12.68 1.71 35.44
C ASP A 308 -13.48 3.01 35.66
N PRO A 309 -14.10 3.19 36.87
CA PRO A 309 -14.85 4.40 37.15
C PRO A 309 -13.99 5.60 37.52
N ALA A 310 -12.70 5.38 37.84
CA ALA A 310 -11.73 6.41 38.20
C ALA A 310 -10.32 5.88 38.02
N ALA A 311 -9.40 6.76 37.73
CA ALA A 311 -7.97 6.42 37.63
C ALA A 311 -7.44 6.07 39.03
N LYS A 312 -6.49 5.13 39.06
CA LYS A 312 -5.59 4.89 40.20
C LYS A 312 -4.30 5.60 39.94
N GLY A 313 -3.49 5.85 40.96
CA GLY A 313 -2.16 6.45 40.79
C GLY A 313 -1.73 7.36 41.91
N VAL A 314 -0.71 8.15 41.67
CA VAL A 314 -0.01 8.92 42.69
C VAL A 314 0.41 10.30 42.17
N TRP A 315 0.70 11.20 43.12
CA TRP A 315 1.34 12.49 42.86
C TRP A 315 2.82 12.41 43.25
N LEU A 316 3.69 12.53 42.26
CA LEU A 316 5.12 12.45 42.44
C LEU A 316 5.66 13.68 43.19
N THR A 317 6.83 13.53 43.78
CA THR A 317 7.66 14.62 44.29
C THR A 317 8.63 15.08 43.21
N GLY A 318 9.19 16.28 43.34
CA GLY A 318 10.21 16.78 42.39
C GLY A 318 9.67 17.74 41.34
N ALA A 319 10.28 17.76 40.16
CA ALA A 319 9.93 18.65 39.06
C ALA A 319 8.64 18.17 38.31
N THR A 320 8.14 19.00 37.42
CA THR A 320 7.04 18.65 36.50
C THR A 320 7.47 17.48 35.60
N ILE A 321 6.54 16.56 35.33
CA ILE A 321 6.70 15.52 34.31
C ILE A 321 6.76 16.20 32.95
N THR A 322 7.79 15.91 32.17
CA THR A 322 8.02 16.47 30.83
C THR A 322 8.00 15.40 29.73
N GLY A 323 8.16 14.13 30.13
CA GLY A 323 8.10 13.00 29.23
C GLY A 323 7.80 11.71 30.00
N MET A 324 7.11 10.78 29.36
CA MET A 324 6.78 9.49 29.93
C MET A 324 6.83 8.43 28.84
N GLY A 325 7.29 7.23 29.18
CA GLY A 325 7.38 6.12 28.26
C GLY A 325 7.29 4.79 28.95
N GLN A 326 7.19 3.72 28.19
CA GLN A 326 7.07 2.34 28.68
C GLN A 326 8.26 2.00 29.60
N GLY A 327 8.00 1.36 30.73
CA GLY A 327 9.01 0.85 31.64
C GLY A 327 9.69 -0.44 31.16
N THR A 328 10.52 -1.03 32.01
CA THR A 328 11.21 -2.29 31.67
C THR A 328 10.39 -3.53 31.98
N ASP A 329 9.31 -3.40 32.74
CA ASP A 329 8.35 -4.46 33.02
C ASP A 329 6.90 -3.91 33.13
N ALA A 330 5.95 -4.79 33.32
CA ALA A 330 4.53 -4.46 33.34
C ALA A 330 4.10 -3.54 34.50
N SER A 331 4.91 -3.43 35.54
CA SER A 331 4.63 -2.64 36.75
C SER A 331 5.34 -1.29 36.77
N THR A 332 6.21 -1.01 35.80
CA THR A 332 7.05 0.19 35.79
C THR A 332 6.76 1.12 34.61
N VAL A 333 7.10 2.39 34.77
CA VAL A 333 7.05 3.44 33.77
C VAL A 333 8.32 4.30 33.85
N LEU A 334 8.85 4.71 32.70
CA LEU A 334 9.93 5.67 32.60
C LEU A 334 9.36 7.09 32.60
N VAL A 335 9.91 7.96 33.45
CA VAL A 335 9.44 9.35 33.61
C VAL A 335 10.62 10.32 33.58
N ALA A 336 10.51 11.35 32.75
CA ALA A 336 11.42 12.48 32.75
C ALA A 336 10.86 13.62 33.63
N GLN A 337 11.67 14.06 34.61
CA GLN A 337 11.35 15.18 35.49
C GLN A 337 12.59 16.11 35.63
N GLY A 338 12.56 17.24 34.93
CA GLY A 338 13.73 18.11 34.84
C GLY A 338 14.95 17.36 34.29
N PRO A 339 16.10 17.32 35.03
CA PRO A 339 17.26 16.57 34.56
C PRO A 339 17.23 15.07 34.91
N ALA A 340 16.19 14.59 35.57
CA ALA A 340 16.10 13.19 36.02
C ALA A 340 15.26 12.36 35.05
N LEU A 341 15.81 11.23 34.59
CA LEU A 341 15.11 10.11 34.07
C LEU A 341 14.98 9.05 35.17
N SER A 342 13.78 8.68 35.54
CA SER A 342 13.52 7.71 36.59
C SER A 342 12.63 6.58 36.07
N GLU A 343 12.89 5.37 36.54
CA GLU A 343 11.96 4.25 36.45
C GLU A 343 11.17 4.16 37.74
N LEU A 344 9.85 4.14 37.59
CA LEU A 344 8.92 4.22 38.72
C LEU A 344 7.97 3.05 38.71
N GLU A 345 7.65 2.52 39.88
CA GLU A 345 6.50 1.61 40.04
C GLU A 345 5.20 2.41 39.85
N ILE A 346 4.31 1.94 38.98
CA ILE A 346 3.15 2.67 38.45
C ILE A 346 2.16 3.02 39.57
N THR A 347 1.91 2.12 40.53
CA THR A 347 0.83 2.25 41.51
C THR A 347 1.22 3.08 42.72
N THR A 348 2.47 3.04 43.12
CA THR A 348 3.00 3.72 44.30
C THR A 348 3.85 4.95 43.98
N GLY A 349 4.34 5.06 42.76
CA GLY A 349 5.34 6.08 42.35
C GLY A 349 6.69 5.90 43.03
N ALA A 350 6.97 4.71 43.55
CA ALA A 350 8.27 4.40 44.14
C ALA A 350 9.33 4.42 43.03
N VAL A 351 10.44 5.13 43.33
CA VAL A 351 11.56 5.23 42.40
C VAL A 351 12.41 3.96 42.54
N GLU A 352 12.55 3.20 41.48
CA GLU A 352 13.41 2.04 41.40
C GLU A 352 14.84 2.42 41.00
N ARG A 353 14.95 3.26 40.00
CA ARG A 353 16.25 3.76 39.50
C ARG A 353 16.10 5.20 39.03
N THR A 354 17.20 5.95 39.11
CA THR A 354 17.28 7.32 38.57
C THR A 354 18.62 7.55 37.88
N LEU A 355 18.55 8.21 36.72
CA LEU A 355 19.72 8.70 36.00
C LEU A 355 19.58 10.21 35.82
N THR A 356 20.67 10.95 36.14
CA THR A 356 20.70 12.39 35.90
C THR A 356 21.14 12.65 34.46
N LEU A 357 20.31 13.39 33.71
CA LEU A 357 20.59 13.84 32.35
C LEU A 357 20.67 15.36 32.34
N ASP A 358 21.74 15.92 31.79
CA ASP A 358 21.87 17.37 31.67
C ASP A 358 20.91 17.89 30.56
N GLY A 359 19.80 18.50 30.95
CA GLY A 359 18.87 19.21 30.07
C GLY A 359 17.89 18.35 29.27
N GLY A 360 17.75 17.06 29.60
CA GLY A 360 16.73 16.22 28.92
C GLY A 360 15.31 16.54 29.40
N ALA A 361 14.36 16.73 28.49
CA ALA A 361 12.96 17.02 28.81
C ALA A 361 11.97 16.19 27.99
N LEU A 362 12.28 15.90 26.72
CA LEU A 362 11.51 15.01 25.87
C LEU A 362 12.02 13.58 26.05
N LEU A 363 11.13 12.61 25.92
CA LEU A 363 11.43 11.20 26.12
C LEU A 363 10.66 10.35 25.10
N GLY A 364 11.41 9.59 24.30
CA GLY A 364 10.90 8.50 23.49
C GLY A 364 11.47 7.17 23.97
N VAL A 365 10.66 6.11 24.04
CA VAL A 365 11.08 4.81 24.56
C VAL A 365 10.82 3.71 23.55
N ASP A 366 11.84 2.95 23.24
CA ASP A 366 11.80 1.72 22.47
C ASP A 366 12.14 0.53 23.37
N ALA A 367 11.10 -0.11 23.87
CA ALA A 367 11.26 -1.29 24.73
C ALA A 367 11.84 -2.49 23.96
N ALA A 368 11.60 -2.60 22.66
CA ALA A 368 12.12 -3.70 21.85
C ALA A 368 13.63 -3.67 21.77
N HIS A 369 14.22 -2.49 21.59
CA HIS A 369 15.67 -2.27 21.52
C HIS A 369 16.28 -1.84 22.85
N LYS A 370 15.52 -1.91 23.96
CA LYS A 370 15.93 -1.52 25.31
C LYS A 370 16.55 -0.13 25.32
N ALA A 371 15.93 0.82 24.67
CA ALA A 371 16.43 2.18 24.52
C ALA A 371 15.41 3.20 25.01
N ALA A 372 15.90 4.20 25.74
CA ALA A 372 15.19 5.44 25.98
C ALA A 372 16.04 6.59 25.40
N TRP A 373 15.37 7.46 24.64
CA TRP A 373 16.00 8.61 24.02
C TRP A 373 15.49 9.89 24.64
N SER A 374 16.40 10.81 24.93
CA SER A 374 16.04 12.08 25.57
C SER A 374 16.76 13.26 24.94
N ALA A 375 16.03 14.37 24.78
CA ALA A 375 16.58 15.64 24.31
C ALA A 375 15.94 16.84 25.04
N GLY A 376 16.63 17.96 25.03
CA GLY A 376 16.09 19.22 25.53
C GLY A 376 15.13 19.85 24.50
N VAL A 377 14.11 20.57 24.96
CA VAL A 377 13.13 21.28 24.10
C VAL A 377 13.72 22.40 23.24
N THR A 378 14.95 22.84 23.53
CA THR A 378 15.65 23.89 22.79
C THR A 378 16.90 23.40 22.06
N GLY A 379 16.97 22.07 21.80
CA GLY A 379 18.16 21.42 21.25
C GLY A 379 19.17 21.03 22.32
N GLY A 380 20.45 21.02 21.98
CA GLY A 380 21.52 20.53 22.83
C GLY A 380 21.84 19.07 22.56
N GLN A 381 22.00 18.23 23.59
CA GLN A 381 22.37 16.84 23.39
C GLN A 381 21.15 15.92 23.28
N LEU A 382 21.10 15.13 22.23
CA LEU A 382 20.34 13.89 22.18
C LEU A 382 21.11 12.79 22.91
N ARG A 383 20.44 12.03 23.75
CA ARG A 383 21.06 10.95 24.54
C ARG A 383 20.27 9.67 24.40
N ARG A 384 20.97 8.57 24.12
CA ARG A 384 20.46 7.23 24.21
C ARG A 384 20.82 6.62 25.56
N VAL A 385 19.83 6.18 26.30
CA VAL A 385 19.98 5.44 27.56
C VAL A 385 19.61 3.98 27.31
N ASP A 386 20.48 3.04 27.61
CA ASP A 386 20.14 1.64 27.66
C ASP A 386 19.28 1.36 28.90
N THR A 387 18.05 0.89 28.70
CA THR A 387 17.08 0.70 29.79
C THR A 387 17.44 -0.48 30.71
N GLY A 388 18.27 -1.41 30.27
CA GLY A 388 18.76 -2.51 31.10
C GLY A 388 19.81 -2.06 32.10
N SER A 389 20.89 -1.46 31.61
CA SER A 389 22.01 -0.93 32.46
C SER A 389 21.69 0.43 33.09
N PHE A 390 20.67 1.12 32.60
CA PHE A 390 20.25 2.46 32.99
C PHE A 390 21.41 3.50 32.92
N ALA A 391 22.11 3.47 31.81
CA ALA A 391 23.27 4.31 31.52
C ALA A 391 23.20 4.92 30.11
N VAL A 392 23.77 6.12 29.96
CA VAL A 392 23.91 6.74 28.63
C VAL A 392 24.91 5.94 27.80
N THR A 393 24.49 5.49 26.63
CA THR A 393 25.32 4.65 25.73
C THR A 393 25.75 5.39 24.47
N ALA A 394 24.99 6.40 24.03
CA ALA A 394 25.32 7.22 22.86
C ALA A 394 24.78 8.65 23.02
N THR A 395 25.45 9.62 22.37
CA THR A 395 25.07 11.03 22.38
C THR A 395 25.31 11.67 21.02
N ALA A 396 24.44 12.61 20.64
CA ALA A 396 24.63 13.50 19.48
C ALA A 396 24.31 14.95 19.86
N GLU A 397 24.91 15.89 19.15
CA GLU A 397 24.56 17.31 19.27
C GLU A 397 23.40 17.62 18.32
N LEU A 398 22.34 18.22 18.86
CA LEU A 398 21.22 18.73 18.07
C LEU A 398 21.44 20.22 17.74
N PRO A 399 20.91 20.69 16.61
CA PRO A 399 20.85 22.12 16.30
C PRO A 399 20.20 22.92 17.43
N ALA A 400 20.61 24.20 17.60
CA ALA A 400 19.98 25.12 18.52
C ALA A 400 18.61 25.57 17.96
N ALA A 401 17.63 24.67 17.98
CA ALA A 401 16.27 24.87 17.51
C ALA A 401 15.28 24.24 18.50
N SER A 402 14.00 24.57 18.38
CA SER A 402 12.96 23.90 19.17
C SER A 402 12.88 22.43 18.77
N VAL A 403 12.87 21.55 19.76
CA VAL A 403 12.63 20.11 19.56
C VAL A 403 11.19 19.81 19.97
N PHE A 404 10.44 19.17 19.10
CA PHE A 404 9.02 18.93 19.28
C PHE A 404 8.70 17.51 19.70
N PHE A 405 9.45 16.54 19.18
CA PHE A 405 9.34 15.14 19.57
C PHE A 405 10.70 14.43 19.48
N VAL A 406 10.80 13.31 20.18
CA VAL A 406 11.88 12.33 20.12
C VAL A 406 11.21 10.97 20.12
N GLU A 407 11.06 10.37 18.94
CA GLU A 407 10.31 9.13 18.77
C GLU A 407 11.19 8.06 18.13
N PRO A 408 11.47 6.96 18.84
CA PRO A 408 12.18 5.83 18.26
C PRO A 408 11.27 4.99 17.38
N ASP A 409 11.78 4.60 16.21
CA ASP A 409 11.17 3.63 15.34
C ASP A 409 11.39 2.21 15.90
N PRO A 410 10.33 1.52 16.30
CA PRO A 410 10.44 0.21 16.90
C PRO A 410 10.80 -0.92 15.92
N ALA A 411 10.79 -0.67 14.61
CA ALA A 411 11.21 -1.62 13.58
C ALA A 411 12.73 -1.62 13.41
N THR A 412 13.32 -0.43 13.30
CA THR A 412 14.75 -0.25 12.99
C THR A 412 15.62 0.07 14.21
N GLY A 413 15.02 0.58 15.31
CA GLY A 413 15.73 1.12 16.47
C GLY A 413 16.35 2.50 16.23
N ASN A 414 16.11 3.11 15.08
CA ASN A 414 16.49 4.50 14.78
C ASN A 414 15.61 5.46 15.58
N VAL A 415 16.10 6.66 15.86
CA VAL A 415 15.32 7.70 16.52
C VAL A 415 15.06 8.87 15.58
N TRP A 416 13.82 9.27 15.49
CA TRP A 416 13.37 10.42 14.73
C TRP A 416 13.16 11.60 15.66
N VAL A 417 13.72 12.74 15.32
CA VAL A 417 13.73 13.95 16.16
C VAL A 417 13.19 15.12 15.36
N GLY A 418 12.04 15.64 15.74
CA GLY A 418 11.50 16.87 15.17
C GLY A 418 12.23 18.09 15.70
N SER A 419 12.99 18.81 14.87
CA SER A 419 13.84 19.94 15.28
C SER A 419 13.71 21.13 14.32
N GLY A 420 13.13 22.23 14.79
CA GLY A 420 12.75 23.34 13.92
C GLY A 420 11.66 22.91 12.94
N ASP A 421 11.90 23.05 11.66
CA ASP A 421 11.06 22.53 10.57
C ASP A 421 11.55 21.20 9.98
N ASP A 422 12.73 20.73 10.42
CA ASP A 422 13.34 19.49 9.96
C ASP A 422 12.99 18.29 10.85
N VAL A 423 13.11 17.07 10.30
CA VAL A 423 13.20 15.83 11.07
C VAL A 423 14.58 15.23 10.89
N LEU A 424 15.28 15.00 11.99
CA LEU A 424 16.61 14.41 12.04
C LEU A 424 16.45 12.94 12.41
N VAL A 425 17.06 12.03 11.66
CA VAL A 425 17.04 10.59 11.97
C VAL A 425 18.43 10.13 12.36
N PHE A 426 18.54 9.49 13.53
CA PHE A 426 19.80 8.97 14.06
C PHE A 426 19.70 7.46 14.26
N ASP A 427 20.84 6.77 14.07
CA ASP A 427 20.95 5.35 14.37
C ASP A 427 21.11 5.07 15.89
N LYS A 428 21.15 3.79 16.25
CA LYS A 428 21.35 3.33 17.64
C LYS A 428 22.62 3.85 18.32
N ASP A 429 23.60 4.31 17.56
CA ASP A 429 24.87 4.86 18.05
C ASP A 429 24.88 6.40 18.06
N ALA A 430 23.69 7.00 17.88
CA ALA A 430 23.44 8.44 17.77
C ALA A 430 24.17 9.11 16.59
N LYS A 431 24.44 8.39 15.52
CA LYS A 431 24.97 8.92 14.28
C LYS A 431 23.81 9.41 13.40
N LEU A 432 23.89 10.64 12.91
CA LEU A 432 22.91 11.17 11.97
C LEU A 432 22.94 10.37 10.65
N LEU A 433 21.81 9.78 10.30
CA LEU A 433 21.58 9.06 9.05
C LEU A 433 21.09 10.00 7.97
N THR A 434 20.06 10.78 8.25
CA THR A 434 19.46 11.70 7.29
C THR A 434 18.81 12.90 8.00
N THR A 435 18.47 13.91 7.18
CA THR A 435 17.65 15.06 7.56
C THR A 435 16.53 15.22 6.54
N LEU A 436 15.31 14.96 6.97
CA LEU A 436 14.11 15.22 6.18
C LEU A 436 13.77 16.70 6.30
N LYS A 437 14.01 17.42 5.24
CA LYS A 437 13.86 18.88 5.20
C LYS A 437 12.39 19.29 5.25
N GLY A 438 12.11 20.32 6.06
CA GLY A 438 10.85 21.02 6.04
C GLY A 438 10.78 22.07 4.91
N ASN A 439 9.62 22.64 4.71
CA ASN A 439 9.36 23.68 3.72
C ASN A 439 9.57 25.12 4.26
N GLY A 440 9.99 25.26 5.53
CA GLY A 440 10.20 26.54 6.21
C GLY A 440 8.95 27.11 6.90
N ASN A 441 7.77 26.55 6.64
CA ASN A 441 6.51 26.98 7.24
C ASN A 441 5.91 25.92 8.16
N ASP A 442 6.12 24.64 7.88
CA ASP A 442 5.51 23.54 8.61
C ASP A 442 6.49 22.94 9.62
N ARG A 443 6.10 22.87 10.87
CA ARG A 443 6.88 22.20 11.91
C ARG A 443 6.39 20.78 12.16
N PRO A 444 7.29 19.82 12.38
CA PRO A 444 6.91 18.46 12.78
C PRO A 444 6.44 18.46 14.24
N THR A 445 5.30 17.83 14.54
CA THR A 445 4.70 17.81 15.89
C THR A 445 4.73 16.44 16.54
N ALA A 446 4.66 15.37 15.77
CA ALA A 446 4.69 13.98 16.24
C ALA A 446 5.16 13.04 15.11
N ALA A 447 5.63 11.86 15.49
CA ALA A 447 5.87 10.76 14.58
C ALA A 447 5.24 9.46 15.11
N GLY A 448 4.89 8.57 14.20
CA GLY A 448 4.36 7.24 14.48
C GLY A 448 4.91 6.23 13.48
N PHE A 449 4.91 4.95 13.84
CA PHE A 449 5.57 3.91 13.05
C PHE A 449 4.72 2.65 12.99
N ASP A 450 4.78 1.94 11.87
CA ASP A 450 4.28 0.58 11.76
C ASP A 450 5.42 -0.40 11.53
N ARG A 451 5.48 -1.46 12.35
CA ARG A 451 6.52 -2.48 12.26
C ARG A 451 6.36 -3.44 11.09
N THR A 452 5.14 -3.59 10.61
CA THR A 452 4.82 -4.58 9.58
C THR A 452 5.15 -4.07 8.20
N THR A 453 4.76 -2.81 7.93
CA THR A 453 5.03 -2.15 6.65
C THR A 453 6.38 -1.44 6.61
N GLY A 454 6.99 -1.16 7.78
CA GLY A 454 8.17 -0.33 7.88
C GLY A 454 7.91 1.17 7.64
N GLU A 455 6.65 1.57 7.51
CA GLU A 455 6.29 2.97 7.25
C GLU A 455 6.45 3.85 8.49
N ALA A 456 6.99 5.04 8.28
CA ALA A 456 7.14 6.12 9.28
C ALA A 456 6.24 7.30 8.91
N PHE A 457 5.48 7.77 9.87
CA PHE A 457 4.50 8.84 9.71
C PHE A 457 4.97 10.07 10.46
N VAL A 458 5.02 11.21 9.79
CA VAL A 458 5.37 12.50 10.39
C VAL A 458 4.20 13.46 10.27
N LEU A 459 3.71 13.89 11.42
CA LEU A 459 2.63 14.88 11.51
C LEU A 459 3.25 16.28 11.54
N ARG A 460 2.81 17.13 10.63
CA ARG A 460 3.25 18.52 10.53
C ARG A 460 2.08 19.47 10.68
N GLU A 461 2.30 20.60 11.34
CA GLU A 461 1.33 21.69 11.41
C GLU A 461 1.92 22.99 10.84
N ASP A 462 1.08 23.78 10.21
CA ASP A 462 1.48 25.10 9.73
C ASP A 462 1.90 26.00 10.91
N TYR A 463 3.12 26.49 10.88
CA TYR A 463 3.72 27.40 11.86
C TYR A 463 3.99 28.77 11.25
N GLY A 464 3.65 28.93 10.00
CA GLY A 464 3.77 30.19 9.30
C GLY A 464 2.92 31.30 9.93
N ASN A 465 3.08 32.50 9.41
CA ASN A 465 2.25 33.65 9.71
C ASN A 465 1.88 34.36 8.41
N ALA A 466 1.01 35.36 8.46
CA ALA A 466 0.55 36.08 7.27
C ALA A 466 1.67 36.75 6.45
N ASP A 467 2.86 36.95 7.07
CA ASP A 467 4.01 37.58 6.41
C ASP A 467 4.91 36.56 5.68
N ASN A 468 4.82 35.29 6.00
CA ASN A 468 5.66 34.21 5.45
C ASN A 468 4.85 33.02 4.88
N GLY A 469 3.60 33.25 4.46
CA GLY A 469 2.84 32.30 3.69
C GLY A 469 2.16 31.19 4.48
N SER A 470 1.60 31.50 5.66
CA SER A 470 0.72 30.57 6.39
C SER A 470 -0.57 30.33 5.58
N ASP A 471 -0.84 29.08 5.25
CA ASP A 471 -2.08 28.64 4.60
C ASP A 471 -3.06 27.95 5.56
N ASN A 472 -2.67 27.76 6.82
CA ASN A 472 -3.38 26.99 7.87
C ASN A 472 -3.59 25.53 7.49
N VAL A 473 -2.72 24.96 6.69
CA VAL A 473 -2.78 23.57 6.25
C VAL A 473 -1.57 22.82 6.74
N GLY A 474 -1.77 21.85 7.62
CA GLY A 474 -0.75 20.88 8.02
C GLY A 474 -0.77 19.68 7.09
N ALA A 475 0.11 18.72 7.36
CA ALA A 475 0.22 17.52 6.58
C ALA A 475 0.57 16.28 7.41
N LEU A 476 0.09 15.12 6.99
CA LEU A 476 0.67 13.84 7.37
C LEU A 476 1.56 13.37 6.22
N GLN A 477 2.86 13.27 6.47
CA GLN A 477 3.84 12.72 5.54
C GLN A 477 4.13 11.26 5.88
N VAL A 478 4.33 10.43 4.86
CA VAL A 478 4.61 9.00 5.00
C VAL A 478 5.94 8.70 4.32
N PHE A 479 6.83 8.04 5.07
CA PHE A 479 8.16 7.68 4.60
C PHE A 479 8.38 6.18 4.79
N ASP A 480 9.21 5.59 3.96
CA ASP A 480 9.84 4.31 4.27
C ASP A 480 10.87 4.51 5.40
N GLY A 481 10.74 3.76 6.48
CA GLY A 481 11.55 3.92 7.69
C GLY A 481 13.02 3.47 7.52
N ALA A 482 13.32 2.69 6.49
CA ALA A 482 14.67 2.20 6.19
C ALA A 482 15.40 3.08 5.18
N THR A 483 14.73 3.46 4.08
CA THR A 483 15.32 4.29 3.01
C THR A 483 15.14 5.79 3.24
N PHE A 484 14.17 6.18 4.05
CA PHE A 484 13.77 7.56 4.32
C PHE A 484 13.18 8.28 3.11
N GLU A 485 12.81 7.54 2.09
CA GLU A 485 12.11 8.06 0.92
C GLU A 485 10.60 8.23 1.21
N GLN A 486 9.95 9.09 0.46
CA GLN A 486 8.50 9.29 0.58
C GLN A 486 7.77 8.04 0.08
N ALA A 487 7.02 7.39 0.96
CA ALA A 487 6.29 6.13 0.65
C ALA A 487 4.87 6.38 0.13
N ALA A 488 4.28 7.54 0.43
CA ALA A 488 2.96 7.93 -0.06
C ALA A 488 2.85 9.45 -0.19
N GLU A 489 1.92 9.91 -1.02
CA GLU A 489 1.63 11.35 -1.12
C GLU A 489 1.19 11.92 0.23
N PRO A 490 1.68 13.12 0.61
CA PRO A 490 1.28 13.76 1.85
C PRO A 490 -0.22 14.01 1.91
N VAL A 491 -0.82 13.70 3.05
CA VAL A 491 -2.24 13.97 3.29
C VAL A 491 -2.39 15.38 3.86
N SER A 492 -3.08 16.23 3.14
CA SER A 492 -3.41 17.58 3.56
C SER A 492 -4.36 17.58 4.77
N LEU A 493 -4.05 18.42 5.75
CA LEU A 493 -4.81 18.59 7.00
C LEU A 493 -5.24 20.05 7.18
N PRO A 494 -6.31 20.49 6.49
CA PRO A 494 -6.81 21.87 6.62
C PRO A 494 -7.17 22.24 8.05
N GLY A 495 -6.95 23.50 8.42
CA GLY A 495 -7.18 24.02 9.77
C GLY A 495 -6.08 23.70 10.78
N SER A 496 -4.97 23.12 10.35
CA SER A 496 -3.88 22.64 11.21
C SER A 496 -2.76 23.67 11.35
N ARG A 497 -3.02 24.78 12.00
CA ARG A 497 -1.99 25.77 12.38
C ARG A 497 -1.38 25.43 13.74
N ALA A 498 -0.35 26.18 14.11
CA ALA A 498 0.43 26.00 15.34
C ALA A 498 -0.42 25.69 16.59
N GLY A 499 -0.16 24.56 17.23
CA GLY A 499 -0.83 24.08 18.43
C GLY A 499 -2.17 23.37 18.18
N THR A 500 -2.42 22.93 16.96
CA THR A 500 -3.66 22.20 16.61
C THR A 500 -3.48 20.68 16.57
N LEU A 501 -2.31 20.21 16.22
CA LEU A 501 -1.99 18.77 16.12
C LEU A 501 -1.04 18.34 17.25
N ALA A 502 -1.25 17.19 17.85
CA ALA A 502 -0.42 16.76 18.98
C ALA A 502 -0.03 15.28 18.95
N GLY A 503 -0.99 14.36 18.84
CA GLY A 503 -0.77 12.93 18.95
C GLY A 503 -1.05 12.19 17.66
N ILE A 504 -0.35 11.08 17.48
CA ILE A 504 -0.53 10.16 16.36
C ILE A 504 -0.48 8.72 16.88
N ALA A 505 -1.34 7.84 16.35
CA ALA A 505 -1.26 6.40 16.58
C ALA A 505 -1.50 5.66 15.26
N VAL A 506 -0.69 4.64 15.01
CA VAL A 506 -0.73 3.85 13.77
C VAL A 506 -1.23 2.45 14.09
N ALA A 507 -2.22 2.00 13.35
CA ALA A 507 -2.73 0.63 13.46
C ALA A 507 -1.77 -0.37 12.81
N PRO A 508 -1.71 -1.62 13.30
CA PRO A 508 -0.85 -2.65 12.70
C PRO A 508 -1.12 -2.82 11.20
N GLY A 509 -0.04 -2.97 10.41
CA GLY A 509 -0.08 -2.99 8.96
C GLY A 509 -0.40 -1.63 8.34
N ALA A 510 -0.26 -0.57 9.14
CA ALA A 510 -0.58 0.81 8.78
C ALA A 510 -2.00 0.98 8.19
N THR A 511 -2.92 0.07 8.53
CA THR A 511 -4.28 0.02 7.99
C THR A 511 -5.10 1.27 8.30
N SER A 512 -4.80 1.93 9.40
CA SER A 512 -5.38 3.22 9.79
C SER A 512 -4.38 4.04 10.59
N VAL A 513 -4.44 5.36 10.43
CA VAL A 513 -3.70 6.34 11.22
C VAL A 513 -4.70 7.24 11.94
N TYR A 514 -4.51 7.42 13.23
CA TYR A 514 -5.33 8.28 14.07
C TYR A 514 -4.49 9.48 14.51
N LEU A 515 -5.05 10.67 14.42
CA LEU A 515 -4.37 11.89 14.87
C LEU A 515 -5.33 12.79 15.63
N THR A 516 -4.78 13.53 16.60
CA THR A 516 -5.55 14.49 17.36
C THR A 516 -5.59 15.83 16.65
N HIS A 517 -6.77 16.43 16.52
CA HIS A 517 -6.98 17.80 16.07
C HIS A 517 -7.57 18.62 17.21
N GLN A 518 -6.70 19.22 18.03
CA GLN A 518 -7.09 19.88 19.28
C GLN A 518 -8.00 21.08 19.06
N ALA A 519 -7.73 21.90 18.03
CA ALA A 519 -8.50 23.10 17.76
C ALA A 519 -9.96 22.81 17.41
N GLU A 520 -10.25 21.64 16.87
CA GLU A 520 -11.59 21.21 16.50
C GLU A 520 -12.17 20.16 17.44
N SER A 521 -11.43 19.82 18.52
CA SER A 521 -11.83 18.80 19.49
C SER A 521 -12.17 17.45 18.83
N LYS A 522 -11.32 17.00 17.90
CA LYS A 522 -11.53 15.79 17.11
C LYS A 522 -10.34 14.82 17.20
N VAL A 523 -10.62 13.55 17.03
CA VAL A 523 -9.67 12.56 16.54
C VAL A 523 -10.00 12.29 15.07
N VAL A 524 -9.05 12.46 14.18
CA VAL A 524 -9.20 12.20 12.75
C VAL A 524 -8.66 10.81 12.46
N LYS A 525 -9.43 10.01 11.74
CA LYS A 525 -9.03 8.68 11.25
C LYS A 525 -8.75 8.76 9.75
N LEU A 526 -7.59 8.29 9.37
CA LEU A 526 -7.19 8.11 7.97
C LEU A 526 -7.04 6.61 7.71
N ASP A 527 -7.65 6.10 6.66
CA ASP A 527 -7.50 4.70 6.25
C ASP A 527 -6.53 4.57 5.08
N ARG A 528 -5.70 3.52 5.14
CA ARG A 528 -4.78 3.14 4.09
C ARG A 528 -5.57 2.68 2.86
N ARG A 529 -5.13 3.13 1.71
CA ARG A 529 -5.63 2.74 0.40
C ARG A 529 -4.47 2.28 -0.46
N VAL A 530 -4.72 1.26 -1.28
CA VAL A 530 -3.71 0.69 -2.18
C VAL A 530 -4.35 0.55 -3.55
N SER A 531 -3.69 1.03 -4.60
CA SER A 531 -4.15 0.84 -5.98
C SER A 531 -4.15 -0.65 -6.35
N PRO A 532 -4.95 -1.06 -7.33
CA PRO A 532 -5.00 -2.46 -7.74
C PRO A 532 -3.63 -2.95 -8.21
N GLU A 533 -3.24 -4.13 -7.75
CA GLU A 533 -2.07 -4.89 -8.17
C GLU A 533 -2.52 -6.24 -8.69
N VAL A 534 -2.15 -6.57 -9.94
CA VAL A 534 -2.56 -7.80 -10.59
C VAL A 534 -1.81 -8.97 -9.96
N THR A 535 -2.54 -9.91 -9.36
CA THR A 535 -1.99 -11.13 -8.75
C THR A 535 -2.12 -12.34 -9.67
N GLN A 536 -3.02 -12.27 -10.66
CA GLN A 536 -3.20 -13.30 -11.66
C GLN A 536 -3.60 -12.68 -13.00
N SER A 537 -2.81 -12.92 -14.04
CA SER A 537 -3.13 -12.56 -15.43
C SER A 537 -3.78 -13.73 -16.16
N PRO A 538 -4.67 -13.47 -17.16
CA PRO A 538 -5.17 -14.51 -18.04
C PRO A 538 -4.04 -15.07 -18.91
N THR A 539 -4.30 -16.19 -19.57
CA THR A 539 -3.38 -16.83 -20.53
C THR A 539 -4.05 -16.96 -21.89
N ASP A 540 -3.24 -17.04 -22.94
CA ASP A 540 -3.72 -17.31 -24.31
C ASP A 540 -4.56 -18.59 -24.35
N GLN A 541 -5.57 -18.59 -25.22
CA GLN A 541 -6.47 -19.74 -25.40
C GLN A 541 -6.53 -20.12 -26.88
N SER A 542 -6.46 -21.43 -27.16
CA SER A 542 -6.65 -21.97 -28.50
C SER A 542 -7.78 -23.01 -28.45
N VAL A 543 -8.85 -22.77 -29.21
CA VAL A 543 -10.08 -23.58 -29.12
C VAL A 543 -10.74 -23.74 -30.49
N ALA A 544 -11.65 -24.71 -30.64
CA ALA A 544 -12.48 -24.82 -31.83
C ALA A 544 -13.72 -23.90 -31.77
N PRO A 545 -14.32 -23.50 -32.92
CA PRO A 545 -15.56 -22.74 -32.91
C PRO A 545 -16.69 -23.53 -32.22
N GLY A 546 -17.29 -22.93 -31.20
CA GLY A 546 -18.37 -23.56 -30.41
C GLY A 546 -17.88 -24.04 -29.01
N ASP A 547 -16.59 -24.09 -28.76
CA ASP A 547 -16.03 -24.44 -27.48
C ASP A 547 -16.18 -23.30 -26.47
N GLU A 548 -16.16 -23.65 -25.19
CA GLU A 548 -16.20 -22.67 -24.09
C GLU A 548 -14.79 -22.17 -23.78
N VAL A 549 -14.61 -20.84 -23.78
CA VAL A 549 -13.39 -20.16 -23.39
C VAL A 549 -13.62 -19.54 -22.01
N THR A 550 -12.64 -19.67 -21.14
CA THR A 550 -12.65 -19.00 -19.83
C THR A 550 -11.33 -18.32 -19.56
N PHE A 551 -11.36 -17.00 -19.47
CA PHE A 551 -10.23 -16.19 -18.97
C PHE A 551 -10.40 -15.92 -17.48
N VAL A 552 -9.31 -16.00 -16.73
CA VAL A 552 -9.30 -15.74 -15.28
C VAL A 552 -8.24 -14.69 -14.98
N ALA A 553 -8.61 -13.70 -14.17
CA ALA A 553 -7.70 -12.68 -13.68
C ALA A 553 -8.03 -12.33 -12.24
N ALA A 554 -7.04 -11.91 -11.46
CA ALA A 554 -7.23 -11.43 -10.10
C ALA A 554 -6.31 -10.25 -9.80
N ALA A 555 -6.73 -9.40 -8.89
CA ALA A 555 -5.93 -8.31 -8.36
C ALA A 555 -6.27 -8.07 -6.89
N GLU A 556 -5.29 -7.62 -6.13
CA GLU A 556 -5.43 -7.13 -4.77
C GLU A 556 -5.42 -5.60 -4.75
N GLY A 557 -5.94 -5.00 -3.69
CA GLY A 557 -5.99 -3.55 -3.50
C GLY A 557 -6.91 -3.17 -2.35
N THR A 558 -6.81 -1.93 -1.88
CA THR A 558 -7.65 -1.43 -0.80
C THR A 558 -8.21 -0.05 -1.16
N PRO A 559 -9.55 0.11 -1.30
CA PRO A 559 -10.60 -0.92 -1.24
C PRO A 559 -10.41 -2.02 -2.28
N GLU A 560 -11.07 -3.18 -2.07
CA GLU A 560 -11.07 -4.30 -3.01
C GLU A 560 -11.42 -3.82 -4.42
N PRO A 561 -10.60 -4.14 -5.44
CA PRO A 561 -10.83 -3.68 -6.80
C PRO A 561 -12.06 -4.32 -7.44
N THR A 562 -12.77 -3.55 -8.24
CA THR A 562 -13.76 -4.07 -9.17
C THR A 562 -13.09 -4.47 -10.48
N VAL A 563 -13.57 -5.52 -11.14
CA VAL A 563 -13.04 -6.00 -12.41
C VAL A 563 -14.02 -5.77 -13.55
N ARG A 564 -13.50 -5.41 -14.72
CA ARG A 564 -14.20 -5.46 -16.01
C ARG A 564 -13.28 -6.04 -17.09
N TRP A 565 -13.84 -6.83 -17.99
CA TRP A 565 -13.09 -7.38 -19.10
C TRP A 565 -13.20 -6.50 -20.33
N GLN A 566 -12.12 -6.45 -21.08
CA GLN A 566 -12.03 -5.71 -22.34
C GLN A 566 -11.60 -6.66 -23.47
N VAL A 567 -12.07 -6.39 -24.69
CA VAL A 567 -11.73 -7.13 -25.89
C VAL A 567 -11.24 -6.17 -26.97
N SER A 568 -10.19 -6.56 -27.65
CA SER A 568 -9.65 -5.87 -28.82
C SER A 568 -9.77 -6.77 -30.05
N PRO A 569 -10.51 -6.36 -31.10
CA PRO A 569 -10.58 -7.10 -32.36
C PRO A 569 -9.44 -6.75 -33.34
N ASP A 570 -8.55 -5.85 -33.01
CA ASP A 570 -7.58 -5.22 -33.89
C ASP A 570 -6.13 -5.25 -33.38
N GLY A 571 -5.80 -6.26 -32.55
CA GLY A 571 -4.44 -6.46 -32.03
C GLY A 571 -4.01 -5.34 -31.08
N GLY A 572 -4.85 -5.01 -30.12
CA GLY A 572 -4.58 -4.05 -29.07
C GLY A 572 -4.68 -2.57 -29.44
N GLN A 573 -5.11 -2.26 -30.68
CA GLN A 573 -5.21 -0.85 -31.11
C GLN A 573 -6.43 -0.15 -30.51
N THR A 574 -7.54 -0.88 -30.37
CA THR A 574 -8.76 -0.39 -29.70
C THR A 574 -9.28 -1.43 -28.72
N TRP A 575 -9.74 -0.97 -27.56
CA TRP A 575 -10.28 -1.83 -26.50
C TRP A 575 -11.75 -1.50 -26.24
N ASN A 576 -12.60 -2.51 -26.27
CA ASN A 576 -14.01 -2.38 -25.99
C ASN A 576 -14.35 -3.13 -24.70
N THR A 577 -15.12 -2.51 -23.82
CA THR A 577 -15.60 -3.19 -22.61
C THR A 577 -16.55 -4.34 -22.98
N VAL A 578 -16.37 -5.49 -22.35
CA VAL A 578 -17.28 -6.62 -22.49
C VAL A 578 -18.43 -6.43 -21.52
N GLU A 579 -19.65 -6.20 -22.06
CA GLU A 579 -20.84 -5.93 -21.25
C GLU A 579 -21.14 -7.09 -20.29
N GLY A 580 -21.36 -6.77 -19.00
CA GLY A 580 -21.71 -7.74 -17.97
C GLY A 580 -20.55 -8.63 -17.47
N ALA A 581 -19.35 -8.50 -18.03
CA ALA A 581 -18.16 -9.26 -17.60
C ALA A 581 -17.46 -8.55 -16.42
N THR A 582 -18.04 -8.69 -15.22
CA THR A 582 -17.61 -8.02 -13.97
C THR A 582 -17.14 -9.00 -12.91
N LYS A 583 -16.74 -10.21 -13.30
CA LYS A 583 -16.18 -11.22 -12.40
C LYS A 583 -14.76 -11.55 -12.80
N ASN A 584 -13.98 -12.05 -11.85
CA ASN A 584 -12.62 -12.50 -12.08
C ASN A 584 -12.49 -13.58 -13.17
N ALA A 585 -13.54 -14.37 -13.40
CA ALA A 585 -13.63 -15.29 -14.51
C ALA A 585 -14.64 -14.78 -15.56
N TYR A 586 -14.20 -14.73 -16.82
CA TYR A 586 -15.04 -14.40 -17.98
C TYR A 586 -15.12 -15.59 -18.92
N SER A 587 -16.30 -16.17 -19.04
CA SER A 587 -16.56 -17.35 -19.90
C SER A 587 -17.52 -17.00 -21.03
N PHE A 588 -17.24 -17.53 -22.23
CA PHE A 588 -18.10 -17.38 -23.41
C PHE A 588 -17.82 -18.52 -24.40
N THR A 589 -18.73 -18.68 -25.37
CA THR A 589 -18.55 -19.63 -26.46
C THR A 589 -17.80 -18.99 -27.61
N ALA A 590 -16.69 -19.61 -28.04
CA ALA A 590 -15.83 -19.12 -29.10
C ALA A 590 -16.53 -19.12 -30.46
N LYS A 591 -16.31 -18.08 -31.27
CA LYS A 591 -16.81 -17.95 -32.64
C LYS A 591 -15.62 -17.75 -33.58
N THR A 592 -15.64 -18.32 -34.77
CA THR A 592 -14.61 -18.13 -35.81
C THR A 592 -14.24 -16.67 -36.04
N ALA A 593 -15.20 -15.75 -35.93
CA ALA A 593 -14.95 -14.31 -36.09
C ALA A 593 -14.13 -13.67 -34.97
N GLN A 594 -13.86 -14.39 -33.89
CA GLN A 594 -13.09 -13.94 -32.73
C GLN A 594 -11.61 -14.44 -32.75
N ASP A 595 -11.24 -15.13 -33.83
CA ASP A 595 -9.86 -15.55 -34.06
C ASP A 595 -8.93 -14.34 -34.12
N GLY A 596 -7.83 -14.38 -33.34
CA GLY A 596 -6.88 -13.30 -33.20
C GLY A 596 -7.37 -12.12 -32.31
N TYR A 597 -8.51 -12.23 -31.63
CA TYR A 597 -8.94 -11.20 -30.70
C TYR A 597 -8.11 -11.25 -29.43
N GLU A 598 -7.78 -10.09 -28.89
CA GLU A 598 -7.10 -9.96 -27.62
C GLU A 598 -8.07 -9.63 -26.50
N TYR A 599 -7.81 -10.16 -25.31
CA TYR A 599 -8.60 -9.94 -24.09
C TYR A 599 -7.70 -9.50 -22.95
N ARG A 600 -8.21 -8.61 -22.08
CA ARG A 600 -7.55 -8.23 -20.83
C ARG A 600 -8.56 -7.94 -19.74
N ALA A 601 -8.17 -8.07 -18.49
CA ALA A 601 -8.95 -7.60 -17.36
C ALA A 601 -8.44 -6.21 -16.92
N GLU A 602 -9.38 -5.36 -16.53
CA GLU A 602 -9.11 -4.06 -15.94
C GLU A 602 -9.66 -4.05 -14.52
N PHE A 603 -8.81 -3.73 -13.55
CA PHE A 603 -9.13 -3.67 -12.13
C PHE A 603 -9.11 -2.22 -11.68
N THR A 604 -10.17 -1.77 -11.00
CA THR A 604 -10.31 -0.37 -10.57
C THR A 604 -10.79 -0.29 -9.12
N ASN A 605 -10.17 0.59 -8.35
CA ASN A 605 -10.67 1.03 -7.04
C ASN A 605 -10.54 2.57 -6.91
N SER A 606 -10.81 3.12 -5.73
CA SER A 606 -10.78 4.57 -5.50
C SER A 606 -9.38 5.21 -5.57
N VAL A 607 -8.32 4.41 -5.69
CA VAL A 607 -6.93 4.91 -5.81
C VAL A 607 -6.51 4.96 -7.28
N GLY A 608 -6.88 3.93 -8.06
CA GLY A 608 -6.46 3.87 -9.46
C GLY A 608 -6.99 2.65 -10.21
N THR A 609 -6.44 2.46 -11.39
CA THR A 609 -6.78 1.38 -12.32
C THR A 609 -5.51 0.69 -12.79
N THR A 610 -5.53 -0.63 -12.79
CA THR A 610 -4.45 -1.49 -13.30
C THR A 610 -5.03 -2.51 -14.26
N ARG A 611 -4.27 -2.91 -15.28
CA ARG A 611 -4.69 -3.86 -16.31
C ARG A 611 -3.74 -5.04 -16.37
N THR A 612 -4.29 -6.21 -16.71
CA THR A 612 -3.48 -7.37 -17.09
C THR A 612 -2.83 -7.14 -18.45
N SER A 613 -1.75 -7.85 -18.73
CA SER A 613 -1.27 -7.99 -20.10
C SER A 613 -2.37 -8.56 -20.98
N PRO A 614 -2.46 -8.14 -22.26
CA PRO A 614 -3.37 -8.74 -23.21
C PRO A 614 -3.04 -10.21 -23.48
N VAL A 615 -4.08 -11.01 -23.74
CA VAL A 615 -3.97 -12.42 -24.16
C VAL A 615 -4.75 -12.65 -25.42
N THR A 616 -4.26 -13.53 -26.27
CA THR A 616 -4.84 -13.81 -27.58
C THR A 616 -5.77 -15.02 -27.53
N LEU A 617 -6.93 -14.91 -28.16
CA LEU A 617 -7.80 -16.04 -28.47
C LEU A 617 -7.55 -16.52 -29.89
N THR A 618 -7.10 -17.73 -30.06
CA THR A 618 -6.99 -18.42 -31.35
C THR A 618 -8.20 -19.35 -31.54
N VAL A 619 -8.94 -19.17 -32.63
CA VAL A 619 -10.10 -20.01 -32.93
C VAL A 619 -9.85 -20.74 -34.26
N THR A 620 -9.44 -22.00 -34.18
CA THR A 620 -9.17 -22.85 -35.33
C THR A 620 -10.36 -23.78 -35.63
N GLU A 621 -10.84 -23.79 -36.87
CA GLU A 621 -11.87 -24.75 -37.26
C GLU A 621 -11.35 -26.18 -37.09
N ALA A 622 -12.09 -27.00 -36.37
CA ALA A 622 -11.84 -28.43 -36.36
C ALA A 622 -11.97 -28.94 -37.80
N GLY A 623 -10.84 -29.29 -38.41
CA GLY A 623 -10.82 -29.80 -39.78
C GLY A 623 -11.82 -30.95 -39.97
N GLY A 624 -12.86 -30.75 -40.79
CA GLY A 624 -13.82 -31.79 -41.10
C GLY A 624 -13.12 -32.99 -41.68
N ASP A 625 -13.42 -34.15 -41.11
CA ASP A 625 -13.00 -35.47 -41.50
C ASP A 625 -13.15 -35.72 -43.02
N GLY A 626 -12.05 -35.96 -43.69
CA GLY A 626 -12.06 -36.29 -45.12
C GLY A 626 -10.71 -36.44 -45.77
N GLY A 627 -9.98 -37.54 -45.52
CA GLY A 627 -9.04 -38.12 -46.47
C GLY A 627 -7.56 -37.87 -46.23
N ASN A 628 -6.98 -38.77 -45.52
CA ASN A 628 -5.63 -39.33 -45.67
C ASN A 628 -4.69 -38.64 -46.66
N ASP A 629 -3.79 -37.82 -46.15
CA ASP A 629 -2.40 -37.78 -46.60
C ASP A 629 -1.50 -37.25 -45.50
N GLY A 630 -0.42 -37.96 -45.18
CA GLY A 630 0.48 -37.69 -44.09
C GLY A 630 1.23 -36.36 -44.30
N GLY A 631 1.18 -35.56 -43.27
CA GLY A 631 1.96 -34.37 -43.05
C GLY A 631 1.72 -33.98 -41.61
N GLU A 632 2.63 -34.33 -40.73
CA GLU A 632 2.66 -34.01 -39.32
C GLU A 632 2.79 -32.49 -39.19
N ASP A 633 1.81 -31.83 -38.54
CA ASP A 633 1.95 -30.45 -38.07
C ASP A 633 2.79 -30.48 -36.77
N ASP A 634 4.12 -30.44 -36.93
CA ASP A 634 5.15 -30.43 -35.87
C ASP A 634 5.35 -29.02 -35.23
N GLU A 635 4.31 -28.20 -35.11
CA GLU A 635 4.42 -26.87 -34.48
C GLU A 635 4.50 -26.99 -32.96
N PRO A 636 5.45 -26.32 -32.29
CA PRO A 636 5.57 -26.30 -30.84
C PRO A 636 4.32 -25.72 -30.17
N SER A 637 3.81 -26.38 -29.14
CA SER A 637 2.52 -26.03 -28.54
C SER A 637 2.42 -26.29 -27.03
N GLY A 638 1.37 -25.76 -26.39
CA GLY A 638 1.05 -26.00 -24.99
C GLY A 638 1.86 -25.16 -23.99
N SER A 639 1.30 -24.95 -22.82
CA SER A 639 1.96 -24.28 -21.69
C SER A 639 1.70 -25.08 -20.41
N LYS A 640 2.68 -25.17 -19.52
CA LYS A 640 2.53 -25.89 -18.25
C LYS A 640 3.13 -25.13 -17.10
N THR A 641 2.35 -25.03 -16.02
CA THR A 641 2.79 -24.45 -14.74
C THR A 641 2.94 -25.56 -13.70
N VAL A 642 4.04 -25.58 -12.99
CA VAL A 642 4.29 -26.48 -11.86
C VAL A 642 4.58 -25.65 -10.62
N THR A 643 3.99 -26.04 -9.49
CA THR A 643 4.22 -25.41 -8.18
C THR A 643 5.28 -26.20 -7.43
N GLY A 644 6.32 -25.52 -6.97
CA GLY A 644 7.42 -26.10 -6.20
C GLY A 644 7.10 -26.27 -4.72
N PRO A 645 8.09 -26.78 -3.94
CA PRO A 645 7.88 -27.19 -2.54
C PRO A 645 7.56 -26.03 -1.58
N GLU A 646 8.00 -24.81 -1.87
CA GLU A 646 7.75 -23.63 -1.04
C GLU A 646 6.61 -22.74 -1.60
N GLY A 647 5.90 -23.24 -2.64
CA GLY A 647 4.79 -22.52 -3.25
C GLY A 647 5.15 -21.69 -4.47
N GLN A 648 6.44 -21.59 -4.82
CA GLN A 648 6.91 -20.93 -6.03
C GLN A 648 6.39 -21.64 -7.28
N LYS A 649 6.14 -20.90 -8.34
CA LYS A 649 5.58 -21.41 -9.59
C LYS A 649 6.54 -21.18 -10.75
N LEU A 650 6.66 -22.18 -11.60
CA LEU A 650 7.41 -22.10 -12.86
C LEU A 650 6.46 -22.44 -14.01
N THR A 651 6.36 -21.56 -15.00
CA THR A 651 5.57 -21.75 -16.22
C THR A 651 6.50 -21.78 -17.42
N VAL A 652 6.29 -22.75 -18.31
CA VAL A 652 7.06 -22.92 -19.56
C VAL A 652 6.11 -22.97 -20.74
N THR A 653 6.46 -22.27 -21.81
CA THR A 653 5.69 -22.20 -23.07
C THR A 653 6.66 -22.11 -24.27
N PRO A 654 6.51 -22.92 -25.32
CA PRO A 654 5.71 -24.16 -25.41
C PRO A 654 6.31 -25.32 -24.63
N VAL A 655 5.56 -26.41 -24.39
CA VAL A 655 6.04 -27.62 -23.71
C VAL A 655 5.90 -28.89 -24.56
N ASN A 656 5.18 -28.85 -25.68
CA ASN A 656 4.92 -29.98 -26.55
C ASN A 656 5.38 -29.70 -27.99
N ASN A 657 5.72 -30.77 -28.73
CA ASN A 657 6.22 -30.72 -30.10
C ASN A 657 7.39 -29.75 -30.27
N LEU A 658 8.26 -29.71 -29.27
CA LEU A 658 9.42 -28.84 -29.32
C LEU A 658 10.36 -29.22 -30.45
N ALA A 659 10.88 -28.25 -31.21
CA ALA A 659 11.88 -28.48 -32.19
C ALA A 659 13.14 -29.11 -31.56
N THR A 660 13.79 -30.05 -32.27
CA THR A 660 14.96 -30.75 -31.73
C THR A 660 16.25 -29.92 -31.68
N GLU A 661 16.29 -28.80 -32.35
CA GLU A 661 17.38 -27.82 -32.41
C GLU A 661 16.80 -26.39 -32.35
N ASP A 662 17.47 -25.48 -31.66
CA ASP A 662 17.18 -24.04 -31.57
C ASP A 662 15.73 -23.70 -31.09
N GLN A 663 15.15 -24.54 -30.22
CA GLN A 663 13.81 -24.29 -29.70
C GLN A 663 13.80 -23.14 -28.67
N THR A 664 13.09 -22.08 -28.94
CA THR A 664 12.86 -20.99 -27.96
C THR A 664 11.73 -21.35 -27.02
N LEU A 665 12.00 -21.21 -25.73
CA LEU A 665 11.03 -21.38 -24.64
C LEU A 665 10.91 -20.06 -23.88
N LYS A 666 9.68 -19.60 -23.65
CA LYS A 666 9.38 -18.53 -22.74
C LYS A 666 9.13 -19.13 -21.35
N ILE A 667 9.86 -18.63 -20.36
CA ILE A 667 9.78 -19.13 -18.98
C ILE A 667 9.46 -17.98 -18.06
N THR A 668 8.45 -18.20 -17.20
CA THR A 668 8.11 -17.23 -16.14
C THR A 668 8.11 -17.91 -14.79
N GLY A 669 8.68 -17.24 -13.79
CA GLY A 669 8.71 -17.69 -12.40
C GLY A 669 8.00 -16.69 -11.49
N SER A 670 7.41 -17.16 -10.38
CA SER A 670 6.86 -16.28 -9.35
C SER A 670 6.89 -16.96 -7.97
N GLY A 671 6.99 -16.14 -6.91
CA GLY A 671 7.01 -16.63 -5.53
C GLY A 671 8.31 -17.32 -5.14
N TYR A 672 9.42 -17.06 -5.83
CA TYR A 672 10.76 -17.52 -5.48
C TYR A 672 11.33 -16.65 -4.35
N ASP A 673 12.23 -17.23 -3.56
CA ASP A 673 12.96 -16.52 -2.52
C ASP A 673 14.04 -15.62 -3.14
N GLU A 674 13.85 -14.30 -3.09
CA GLU A 674 14.73 -13.29 -3.71
C GLU A 674 16.13 -13.27 -3.11
N ASP A 675 16.33 -13.82 -1.90
CA ASP A 675 17.63 -13.94 -1.25
C ASP A 675 18.44 -15.13 -1.77
N LYS A 676 17.85 -15.98 -2.63
CA LYS A 676 18.45 -17.19 -3.17
C LYS A 676 18.61 -17.11 -4.67
N GLY A 677 19.84 -17.19 -5.16
CA GLY A 677 20.10 -17.30 -6.59
C GLY A 677 19.70 -18.67 -7.14
N ILE A 678 19.14 -18.70 -8.35
CA ILE A 678 18.75 -19.91 -9.06
C ILE A 678 19.28 -19.93 -10.50
N TYR A 679 19.49 -21.13 -11.03
CA TYR A 679 19.63 -21.36 -12.46
C TYR A 679 18.33 -21.90 -13.05
N VAL A 680 18.00 -21.44 -14.26
CA VAL A 680 16.90 -21.94 -15.09
C VAL A 680 17.50 -22.61 -16.29
N ALA A 681 17.27 -23.90 -16.51
CA ALA A 681 17.87 -24.66 -17.62
C ALA A 681 17.07 -25.94 -17.94
N LEU A 682 17.27 -26.48 -19.14
CA LEU A 682 16.77 -27.80 -19.54
C LEU A 682 17.73 -28.89 -19.03
N CYS A 683 17.25 -29.73 -18.13
CA CYS A 683 18.09 -30.71 -17.42
C CYS A 683 17.46 -32.13 -17.40
N VAL A 684 18.29 -33.14 -17.16
CA VAL A 684 17.80 -34.51 -16.87
C VAL A 684 17.11 -34.54 -15.53
N ASP A 685 15.92 -35.12 -15.48
CA ASP A 685 15.19 -35.37 -14.25
C ASP A 685 15.73 -36.63 -13.56
N ASN A 686 16.36 -36.48 -12.41
CA ASN A 686 16.91 -37.58 -11.61
C ASN A 686 15.93 -38.07 -10.53
N GLY A 687 14.66 -37.58 -10.56
CA GLY A 687 13.63 -37.95 -9.58
C GLY A 687 13.43 -36.89 -8.49
N ASP A 688 12.44 -37.15 -7.62
CA ASP A 688 12.04 -36.23 -6.58
C ASP A 688 13.13 -36.01 -5.52
N GLY A 689 13.42 -34.74 -5.22
CA GLY A 689 14.44 -34.34 -4.24
C GLY A 689 15.88 -34.48 -4.73
N GLU A 690 16.10 -35.02 -5.92
CA GLU A 690 17.43 -35.11 -6.54
C GLU A 690 17.71 -33.92 -7.45
N LEU A 691 18.99 -33.54 -7.53
CA LEU A 691 19.45 -32.44 -8.37
C LEU A 691 19.16 -32.72 -9.85
N PRO A 692 18.42 -31.85 -10.57
CA PRO A 692 18.28 -31.98 -12.02
C PRO A 692 19.62 -31.68 -12.71
N THR A 693 20.25 -32.74 -13.27
CA THR A 693 21.57 -32.68 -13.87
C THR A 693 21.87 -33.95 -14.68
N PRO A 694 22.70 -33.94 -15.76
CA PRO A 694 23.27 -32.76 -16.40
C PRO A 694 22.22 -31.90 -17.09
N CYS A 695 22.57 -30.65 -17.40
CA CYS A 695 21.73 -29.75 -18.13
C CYS A 695 22.30 -29.49 -19.52
N ILE A 696 21.45 -29.35 -20.52
CA ILE A 696 21.81 -29.07 -21.91
C ILE A 696 22.48 -27.71 -22.01
N GLY A 697 23.60 -27.61 -22.71
CA GLY A 697 24.42 -26.44 -22.81
C GLY A 697 25.17 -26.04 -21.54
N GLY A 698 25.00 -26.81 -20.44
CA GLY A 698 25.62 -26.51 -19.14
C GLY A 698 25.07 -25.27 -18.47
N VAL A 699 25.87 -24.65 -17.59
CA VAL A 699 25.61 -23.31 -17.03
C VAL A 699 26.34 -22.31 -17.90
N ASP A 700 25.58 -21.48 -18.63
CA ASP A 700 26.17 -20.47 -19.50
C ASP A 700 26.79 -19.33 -18.69
N MET A 701 28.07 -19.46 -18.35
CA MET A 701 28.83 -18.44 -17.64
C MET A 701 29.19 -17.22 -18.52
N SER A 702 28.87 -17.28 -19.82
CA SER A 702 29.17 -16.21 -20.77
C SER A 702 27.94 -15.39 -21.17
N GLY A 703 26.74 -15.92 -20.90
CA GLY A 703 25.47 -15.34 -21.35
C GLY A 703 25.27 -15.36 -22.86
N ALA A 704 26.14 -16.08 -23.61
CA ALA A 704 26.14 -16.01 -25.06
C ALA A 704 25.35 -17.15 -25.75
N SER A 705 25.14 -18.28 -25.06
CA SER A 705 24.42 -19.44 -25.61
C SER A 705 22.90 -19.38 -25.40
N HIS A 706 22.44 -18.56 -24.47
CA HIS A 706 21.02 -18.46 -24.05
C HIS A 706 20.39 -19.82 -23.69
N SER A 707 21.20 -20.86 -23.40
CA SER A 707 20.71 -22.19 -23.02
C SER A 707 20.34 -22.30 -21.54
N SER A 708 20.77 -21.35 -20.72
CA SER A 708 20.43 -21.25 -19.31
C SER A 708 20.38 -19.78 -18.88
N ALA A 709 19.62 -19.48 -17.81
CA ALA A 709 19.58 -18.18 -17.19
C ALA A 709 19.97 -18.29 -15.71
N TRP A 710 20.65 -17.27 -15.20
CA TRP A 710 20.95 -17.09 -13.80
C TRP A 710 20.10 -15.96 -13.24
N ILE A 711 19.23 -16.26 -12.27
CA ILE A 711 18.35 -15.30 -11.61
C ILE A 711 18.86 -15.09 -10.19
N SER A 712 19.26 -13.87 -9.85
CA SER A 712 19.75 -13.52 -8.51
C SER A 712 19.69 -12.01 -8.29
N SER A 713 19.11 -11.58 -7.17
CA SER A 713 19.10 -10.17 -6.75
C SER A 713 20.39 -9.77 -6.02
N ASN A 714 21.16 -10.75 -5.53
CA ASN A 714 22.41 -10.53 -4.79
C ASN A 714 23.55 -11.42 -5.34
N PRO A 715 23.90 -11.31 -6.64
CA PRO A 715 24.99 -12.10 -7.19
C PRO A 715 26.34 -11.66 -6.62
N PRO A 716 27.36 -12.54 -6.55
CA PRO A 716 28.73 -12.11 -6.29
C PRO A 716 29.22 -11.08 -7.32
N ASP A 717 30.24 -10.28 -6.95
CA ASP A 717 30.79 -9.17 -7.78
C ASP A 717 31.09 -9.55 -9.24
N TYR A 718 31.45 -10.80 -9.52
CA TYR A 718 31.71 -11.27 -10.90
C TYR A 718 30.43 -11.64 -11.67
N GLY A 719 29.31 -11.69 -11.01
CA GLY A 719 28.00 -12.08 -11.55
C GLY A 719 27.05 -10.92 -11.83
N GLU A 720 27.40 -9.69 -11.42
CA GLU A 720 26.53 -8.51 -11.57
C GLU A 720 26.08 -8.23 -13.02
N GLU A 721 26.92 -8.57 -14.01
CA GLU A 721 26.60 -8.40 -15.44
C GLU A 721 25.95 -9.66 -16.06
N LEU A 722 25.89 -10.78 -15.34
CA LEU A 722 25.42 -12.08 -15.84
C LEU A 722 24.10 -12.53 -15.23
N ALA A 723 23.82 -12.11 -14.00
CA ALA A 723 22.57 -12.47 -13.31
C ALA A 723 21.46 -11.48 -13.65
N THR A 724 20.28 -12.01 -13.90
CA THR A 724 19.05 -11.23 -13.99
C THR A 724 18.49 -11.11 -12.57
N PRO A 725 18.24 -9.89 -12.05
CA PRO A 725 17.62 -9.74 -10.73
C PRO A 725 16.17 -10.24 -10.76
N TYR A 726 15.68 -10.71 -9.60
CA TYR A 726 14.25 -10.96 -9.46
C TYR A 726 13.48 -9.65 -9.56
N GLU A 727 12.30 -9.72 -10.11
CA GLU A 727 11.28 -8.71 -10.00
C GLU A 727 10.51 -8.89 -8.68
N ALA A 728 9.69 -7.90 -8.31
CA ALA A 728 8.94 -7.91 -7.06
C ALA A 728 8.11 -9.20 -6.86
N GLY A 729 8.15 -9.73 -5.63
CA GLY A 729 7.46 -10.99 -5.29
C GLY A 729 8.17 -12.24 -5.78
N GLY A 730 9.50 -12.19 -5.99
CA GLY A 730 10.30 -13.32 -6.44
C GLY A 730 9.90 -13.78 -7.83
N SER A 731 9.56 -12.84 -8.73
CA SER A 731 9.17 -13.15 -10.10
C SER A 731 10.31 -12.92 -11.08
N PHE A 732 10.24 -13.58 -12.24
CA PHE A 732 11.18 -13.38 -13.36
C PHE A 732 10.54 -13.85 -14.67
N GLU A 733 11.02 -13.30 -15.77
CA GLU A 733 10.71 -13.75 -17.12
C GLU A 733 12.01 -13.87 -17.92
N VAL A 734 12.22 -15.03 -18.56
CA VAL A 734 13.38 -15.28 -19.41
C VAL A 734 12.99 -16.09 -20.63
N GLU A 735 13.76 -15.94 -21.71
CA GLU A 735 13.68 -16.78 -22.89
C GLU A 735 14.95 -17.64 -22.98
N LEU A 736 14.79 -18.93 -23.16
CA LEU A 736 15.89 -19.86 -23.38
C LEU A 736 15.79 -20.49 -24.75
N THR A 737 16.92 -20.69 -25.40
CA THR A 737 17.03 -21.49 -26.62
C THR A 737 17.63 -22.85 -26.25
N VAL A 738 16.90 -23.92 -26.51
CA VAL A 738 17.27 -25.27 -26.09
C VAL A 738 17.26 -26.24 -27.27
N ASP A 739 18.15 -27.20 -27.19
CA ASP A 739 18.25 -28.35 -28.10
C ASP A 739 17.76 -29.60 -27.38
N ALA A 740 17.29 -30.60 -28.12
CA ALA A 740 16.92 -31.89 -27.56
C ALA A 740 18.12 -32.71 -27.04
N LYS A 741 19.33 -32.36 -27.44
CA LYS A 741 20.57 -33.07 -27.05
C LYS A 741 21.81 -32.22 -27.23
N ASP A 742 22.82 -32.48 -26.42
CA ASP A 742 24.18 -31.99 -26.55
C ASP A 742 25.20 -33.14 -26.43
N GLU A 743 26.47 -32.84 -26.19
CA GLU A 743 27.54 -33.84 -26.03
C GLU A 743 27.30 -34.78 -24.82
N PHE A 744 26.59 -34.31 -23.78
CA PHE A 744 26.47 -35.01 -22.50
C PHE A 744 25.04 -35.46 -22.20
N THR A 745 24.02 -34.91 -22.88
CA THR A 745 22.60 -35.14 -22.61
C THR A 745 21.85 -35.44 -23.90
N ASP A 746 20.93 -36.44 -23.87
CA ASP A 746 20.04 -36.81 -24.96
C ASP A 746 18.62 -37.02 -24.39
N CYS A 747 17.73 -36.06 -24.57
CA CYS A 747 16.36 -36.05 -24.05
C CYS A 747 15.44 -37.13 -24.68
N PHE A 748 15.89 -37.81 -25.72
CA PHE A 748 15.23 -39.01 -26.26
C PHE A 748 15.62 -40.28 -25.51
N LYS A 749 16.67 -40.25 -24.68
CA LYS A 749 17.15 -41.37 -23.85
C LYS A 749 16.96 -41.15 -22.37
N ALA A 750 16.88 -39.92 -21.92
CA ALA A 750 16.63 -39.53 -20.55
C ALA A 750 15.38 -38.65 -20.49
N THR A 751 14.64 -38.67 -19.39
CA THR A 751 13.56 -37.74 -19.16
C THR A 751 14.15 -36.37 -18.88
N CYS A 752 13.83 -35.38 -19.73
CA CYS A 752 14.25 -34.01 -19.53
C CYS A 752 13.11 -33.16 -19.00
N VAL A 753 13.49 -32.16 -18.20
CA VAL A 753 12.58 -31.17 -17.64
C VAL A 753 13.21 -29.78 -17.74
N LEU A 754 12.41 -28.77 -17.99
CA LEU A 754 12.88 -27.43 -17.69
C LEU A 754 12.84 -27.26 -16.17
N ALA A 755 13.97 -26.91 -15.59
CA ALA A 755 14.11 -26.88 -14.13
C ALA A 755 14.66 -25.55 -13.63
N THR A 756 14.17 -25.14 -12.46
CA THR A 756 14.89 -24.23 -11.58
C THR A 756 15.66 -25.02 -10.54
N ARG A 757 16.82 -24.54 -10.16
CA ARG A 757 17.63 -25.12 -9.08
C ARG A 757 18.49 -24.03 -8.44
N ALA A 758 18.83 -24.21 -7.15
CA ALA A 758 19.73 -23.28 -6.49
C ALA A 758 21.05 -23.11 -7.27
N ASP A 759 21.57 -21.90 -7.29
CA ASP A 759 22.83 -21.58 -7.95
C ASP A 759 24.04 -22.18 -7.19
N HIS A 760 25.23 -21.89 -7.69
CA HIS A 760 26.49 -22.42 -7.12
C HIS A 760 26.79 -21.91 -5.70
N THR A 761 26.15 -20.81 -5.25
CA THR A 761 26.33 -20.27 -3.90
C THR A 761 25.59 -21.11 -2.85
N LEU A 762 24.51 -21.79 -3.25
CA LEU A 762 23.64 -22.61 -2.42
C LEU A 762 23.35 -23.98 -3.06
N SER A 763 24.28 -24.57 -3.75
CA SER A 763 24.11 -25.76 -4.61
C SER A 763 23.49 -26.99 -3.96
N GLY A 764 23.47 -27.08 -2.62
CA GLY A 764 22.81 -28.14 -1.84
C GLY A 764 21.35 -27.83 -1.48
N ASP A 765 20.86 -26.64 -1.70
CA ASP A 765 19.49 -26.25 -1.39
C ASP A 765 18.52 -26.71 -2.49
N ARG A 766 17.48 -27.45 -2.11
CA ARG A 766 16.43 -27.96 -3.01
C ARG A 766 15.10 -27.22 -2.85
N SER A 767 15.06 -26.18 -2.00
CA SER A 767 13.83 -25.45 -1.69
C SER A 767 13.25 -24.69 -2.88
N GLN A 768 14.13 -24.28 -3.82
CA GLN A 768 13.72 -23.51 -5.00
C GLN A 768 13.64 -24.36 -6.28
N ASP A 769 13.74 -25.69 -6.15
CA ASP A 769 13.66 -26.61 -7.30
C ASP A 769 12.22 -26.73 -7.78
N VAL A 770 11.99 -26.47 -9.07
CA VAL A 770 10.73 -26.74 -9.77
C VAL A 770 11.07 -27.40 -11.09
N LYS A 771 10.33 -28.43 -11.46
CA LYS A 771 10.58 -29.23 -12.67
C LYS A 771 9.33 -29.24 -13.53
N VAL A 772 9.42 -28.68 -14.73
CA VAL A 772 8.34 -28.66 -15.72
C VAL A 772 8.69 -29.66 -16.83
N PRO A 773 7.91 -30.74 -17.03
CA PRO A 773 8.15 -31.66 -18.12
C PRO A 773 7.95 -31.01 -19.48
N VAL A 774 8.75 -31.39 -20.44
CA VAL A 774 8.68 -30.96 -21.84
C VAL A 774 8.78 -32.17 -22.77
N ALA A 775 8.20 -32.05 -23.99
CA ALA A 775 8.21 -33.12 -25.01
C ALA A 775 8.66 -32.54 -26.35
N PHE A 776 9.68 -33.13 -26.93
CA PHE A 776 10.16 -32.82 -28.28
C PHE A 776 9.36 -33.59 -29.33
N VAL A 777 9.40 -33.11 -30.57
CA VAL A 777 8.79 -33.83 -31.72
C VAL A 777 9.18 -35.31 -31.71
N GLY A 778 8.17 -36.17 -31.73
CA GLY A 778 8.33 -37.61 -31.65
C GLY A 778 8.34 -38.19 -30.25
N GLN A 779 8.12 -37.43 -29.21
CA GLN A 779 7.86 -37.87 -27.85
C GLN A 779 6.35 -37.76 -27.53
N ASP A 780 5.87 -38.53 -26.55
CA ASP A 780 4.50 -38.43 -26.05
C ASP A 780 4.27 -37.03 -25.44
N PRO A 781 3.17 -36.37 -25.81
CA PRO A 781 2.95 -34.99 -25.34
C PRO A 781 2.72 -34.95 -23.82
N VAL A 782 3.22 -33.88 -23.22
CA VAL A 782 2.98 -33.52 -21.81
C VAL A 782 1.52 -33.14 -21.65
N ASP A 783 0.85 -33.69 -20.63
CA ASP A 783 -0.49 -33.26 -20.24
C ASP A 783 -0.45 -31.84 -19.70
N THR A 784 -1.12 -30.93 -20.37
CA THR A 784 -1.21 -29.49 -20.01
C THR A 784 -2.47 -29.13 -19.25
N ASP A 785 -3.34 -30.11 -18.88
CA ASP A 785 -4.60 -29.87 -18.18
C ASP A 785 -4.34 -29.46 -16.71
N PRO A 786 -4.92 -28.36 -16.20
CA PRO A 786 -4.66 -27.85 -14.85
C PRO A 786 -5.49 -28.52 -13.73
N GLY A 787 -5.80 -29.80 -13.86
CA GLY A 787 -6.70 -30.47 -12.91
C GLY A 787 -6.26 -31.84 -12.46
N THR A 788 -5.64 -31.93 -11.35
CA THR A 788 -5.52 -32.90 -10.25
C THR A 788 -4.07 -33.10 -9.82
N GLY A 789 -3.72 -32.65 -8.63
CA GLY A 789 -2.40 -32.89 -8.04
C GLY A 789 -2.10 -34.36 -8.01
N ASP A 790 -1.10 -34.78 -8.76
CA ASP A 790 -0.55 -36.10 -8.70
C ASP A 790 0.63 -36.11 -7.74
N THR A 791 0.41 -36.79 -6.62
CA THR A 791 1.48 -37.24 -5.74
C THR A 791 2.12 -38.44 -6.37
N GLY A 792 3.36 -38.35 -6.68
CA GLY A 792 4.32 -39.30 -7.22
C GLY A 792 3.96 -40.79 -7.19
N GLY A 793 4.09 -41.41 -8.33
CA GLY A 793 4.01 -42.83 -8.48
C GLY A 793 4.75 -43.34 -9.69
N THR A 794 5.83 -44.02 -9.42
CA THR A 794 6.79 -44.69 -10.30
C THR A 794 6.19 -45.48 -11.46
N GLY A 795 6.77 -45.29 -12.60
CA GLY A 795 6.53 -46.03 -13.84
C GLY A 795 6.94 -47.47 -13.81
N GLY A 796 6.27 -48.29 -14.56
CA GLY A 796 6.61 -49.68 -14.86
C GLY A 796 5.80 -50.18 -16.01
N SER A 797 6.49 -50.43 -17.07
CA SER A 797 6.06 -50.95 -18.38
C SER A 797 5.38 -52.30 -18.35
N SER A 798 4.53 -52.44 -19.35
CA SER A 798 4.20 -53.64 -20.15
C SER A 798 2.99 -54.49 -19.84
N GLY A 799 2.15 -54.60 -20.82
CA GLY A 799 1.69 -55.89 -21.34
C GLY A 799 0.30 -56.41 -21.02
N THR A 800 -0.62 -56.11 -21.97
CA THR A 800 -1.60 -57.04 -22.58
C THR A 800 -2.56 -57.92 -21.74
N THR A 801 -3.82 -57.70 -22.10
CA THR A 801 -4.93 -58.67 -22.25
C THR A 801 -5.75 -59.11 -21.02
N GLY A 802 -7.03 -58.77 -21.13
CA GLY A 802 -8.13 -59.72 -21.06
C GLY A 802 -8.91 -59.89 -19.77
N GLY A 803 -10.16 -59.48 -19.79
CA GLY A 803 -11.21 -60.35 -19.34
C GLY A 803 -11.81 -60.19 -17.93
N SER A 804 -12.92 -59.48 -17.91
CA SER A 804 -14.21 -59.94 -17.33
C SER A 804 -14.38 -60.34 -15.85
N THR A 805 -15.40 -59.70 -15.28
CA THR A 805 -16.40 -60.22 -14.30
C THR A 805 -16.05 -60.30 -12.83
N GLY A 806 -16.80 -59.55 -12.06
CA GLY A 806 -17.66 -60.17 -11.05
C GLY A 806 -17.44 -59.87 -9.58
N THR A 807 -18.32 -59.03 -9.09
CA THR A 807 -19.11 -59.16 -7.83
C THR A 807 -18.48 -59.28 -6.44
N THR A 808 -18.91 -58.30 -5.63
CA THR A 808 -19.43 -58.41 -4.23
C THR A 808 -18.53 -58.75 -3.06
N GLY A 809 -18.65 -57.90 -2.07
CA GLY A 809 -18.87 -58.30 -0.68
C GLY A 809 -17.82 -57.86 0.34
N GLY A 810 -18.05 -56.79 1.09
CA GLY A 810 -18.52 -56.93 2.45
C GLY A 810 -17.43 -57.03 3.53
N GLY A 811 -17.44 -56.15 4.47
CA GLY A 811 -17.28 -56.53 5.87
C GLY A 811 -16.09 -55.92 6.67
N THR A 812 -16.38 -54.87 7.36
CA THR A 812 -16.23 -54.65 8.82
C THR A 812 -14.88 -54.84 9.57
N SER A 813 -14.50 -53.76 10.22
CA SER A 813 -14.18 -53.56 11.66
C SER A 813 -12.90 -54.11 12.28
N GLY A 814 -12.32 -53.26 13.12
CA GLY A 814 -11.67 -53.65 14.37
C GLY A 814 -10.33 -52.95 14.62
N SER A 815 -10.34 -51.87 15.25
CA SER A 815 -9.99 -51.51 16.65
C SER A 815 -8.79 -52.23 17.29
N THR A 816 -7.96 -51.41 17.87
CA THR A 816 -7.38 -51.41 19.21
C THR A 816 -5.87 -51.37 19.35
N THR A 817 -5.46 -50.29 19.97
CA THR A 817 -4.59 -50.15 21.17
C THR A 817 -3.13 -50.60 21.17
N GLY A 818 -2.26 -49.69 21.48
CA GLY A 818 -1.55 -49.66 22.76
C GLY A 818 -0.04 -49.94 22.72
N GLY A 819 0.70 -49.10 23.39
CA GLY A 819 1.87 -49.55 24.11
C GLY A 819 3.19 -48.80 23.93
N THR A 820 3.39 -47.80 24.73
CA THR A 820 4.56 -47.43 25.56
C THR A 820 5.89 -48.19 25.37
N GLY A 821 7.02 -47.43 25.40
CA GLY A 821 8.24 -47.92 26.03
C GLY A 821 9.57 -47.45 25.53
N THR A 822 10.04 -46.39 26.19
CA THR A 822 11.36 -46.16 26.79
C THR A 822 12.70 -46.51 26.12
N THR A 823 13.53 -45.50 26.08
CA THR A 823 14.99 -45.41 26.41
C THR A 823 16.01 -46.37 25.79
N GLY A 824 17.07 -45.74 25.32
CA GLY A 824 18.35 -46.44 25.14
C GLY A 824 19.43 -45.62 24.44
N THR A 825 20.21 -44.92 25.25
CA THR A 825 21.55 -44.38 24.92
C THR A 825 22.49 -45.46 24.45
N SER A 826 23.31 -45.18 23.44
CA SER A 826 24.75 -45.51 23.51
C SER A 826 25.54 -44.98 22.30
N THR A 827 26.59 -44.36 22.66
CA THR A 827 27.80 -43.90 21.97
C THR A 827 28.52 -44.98 21.14
N THR A 828 29.19 -44.56 20.06
CA THR A 828 30.52 -44.86 19.54
C THR A 828 30.49 -44.47 18.04
N GLY A 829 31.34 -43.62 17.45
CA GLY A 829 32.75 -43.60 17.54
C GLY A 829 33.37 -44.04 16.19
N GLY A 830 33.98 -43.14 15.48
CA GLY A 830 34.84 -43.47 14.34
C GLY A 830 34.52 -42.71 13.06
N SER A 831 35.27 -41.91 12.49
CA SER A 831 36.65 -41.82 12.14
C SER A 831 36.75 -40.72 11.05
N LEU A 832 37.54 -39.75 11.31
CA LEU A 832 37.97 -38.69 10.38
C LEU A 832 38.74 -39.27 9.21
N ALA A 833 38.41 -38.86 7.98
CA ALA A 833 39.35 -38.89 6.88
C ALA A 833 39.69 -37.45 6.49
N SER A 834 40.95 -37.16 6.72
CA SER A 834 41.68 -35.93 6.45
C SER A 834 41.84 -35.69 4.93
N THR A 835 41.40 -34.55 4.42
CA THR A 835 41.95 -33.95 3.20
C THR A 835 42.09 -32.46 3.39
N GLY A 836 43.08 -32.08 4.15
CA GLY A 836 43.49 -30.69 4.35
C GLY A 836 44.92 -30.46 3.84
N VAL A 837 45.13 -30.32 2.51
CA VAL A 837 46.41 -29.78 1.98
C VAL A 837 46.26 -28.83 0.77
N THR A 838 45.08 -28.65 0.20
CA THR A 838 44.95 -27.78 -1.01
C THR A 838 44.51 -26.35 -0.75
N VAL A 839 44.02 -26.00 0.41
CA VAL A 839 43.51 -24.65 0.69
C VAL A 839 44.62 -23.62 1.03
N LEU A 840 45.77 -24.10 1.49
CA LEU A 840 46.90 -23.16 1.86
C LEU A 840 47.70 -22.62 0.68
N TRP A 841 47.61 -23.22 -0.52
CA TRP A 841 48.30 -22.73 -1.72
C TRP A 841 47.51 -21.65 -2.48
N VAL A 842 46.19 -21.68 -2.44
CA VAL A 842 45.35 -20.68 -3.07
C VAL A 842 45.37 -19.35 -2.30
N ALA A 843 45.38 -19.41 -0.96
CA ALA A 843 45.49 -18.21 -0.14
C ALA A 843 46.85 -17.51 -0.28
N ALA A 844 47.93 -18.27 -0.53
CA ALA A 844 49.25 -17.71 -0.75
C ALA A 844 49.42 -17.03 -2.11
N LEU A 845 48.70 -17.52 -3.15
CA LEU A 845 48.72 -16.93 -4.48
C LEU A 845 47.87 -15.62 -4.51
N ALA A 846 46.74 -15.58 -3.85
CA ALA A 846 45.92 -14.39 -3.73
C ALA A 846 46.62 -13.25 -3.00
N ALA A 847 47.36 -13.55 -1.91
CA ALA A 847 48.14 -12.57 -1.19
C ALA A 847 49.34 -12.01 -2.02
N ALA A 848 49.93 -12.85 -2.87
CA ALA A 848 51.03 -12.40 -3.75
C ALA A 848 50.53 -11.48 -4.89
N LEU A 849 49.35 -11.75 -5.45
CA LEU A 849 48.75 -10.92 -6.49
C LEU A 849 48.24 -9.55 -5.94
N LEU A 850 47.71 -9.50 -4.72
CA LEU A 850 47.34 -8.25 -4.07
C LEU A 850 48.55 -7.39 -3.72
N GLY A 851 49.69 -8.03 -3.30
CA GLY A 851 50.95 -7.35 -3.05
C GLY A 851 51.57 -6.75 -4.32
N ALA A 852 51.52 -7.46 -5.45
CA ALA A 852 52.02 -6.99 -6.75
C ALA A 852 51.16 -5.85 -7.29
N GLY A 853 49.82 -5.92 -7.17
CA GLY A 853 48.90 -4.88 -7.58
C GLY A 853 49.09 -3.57 -6.78
N TRP A 854 49.33 -3.66 -5.47
CA TRP A 854 49.59 -2.50 -4.61
C TRP A 854 50.94 -1.81 -4.94
N VAL A 855 51.98 -2.57 -5.25
CA VAL A 855 53.27 -2.01 -5.68
C VAL A 855 53.19 -1.34 -7.05
N ALA A 856 52.40 -1.91 -8.01
CA ALA A 856 52.18 -1.28 -9.33
C ALA A 856 51.33 0.00 -9.16
N TYR A 857 50.32 0.03 -8.33
CA TYR A 857 49.50 1.22 -8.01
C TYR A 857 50.35 2.35 -7.36
N ARG A 858 51.27 2.02 -6.46
CA ARG A 858 52.15 3.03 -5.89
C ARG A 858 53.19 3.59 -6.87
N ARG A 859 53.70 2.81 -7.83
CA ARG A 859 54.65 3.30 -8.84
C ARG A 859 53.97 4.16 -9.93
N GLY A 860 52.69 3.97 -10.19
CA GLY A 860 51.92 4.83 -11.10
C GLY A 860 51.63 6.25 -10.60
N ARG A 861 51.71 6.49 -9.28
CA ARG A 861 51.43 7.81 -8.66
C ARG A 861 52.65 8.72 -8.50
N THR A 862 53.87 8.28 -8.85
CA THR A 862 55.07 9.10 -8.76
C THR A 862 55.63 9.55 -10.13
N ALA A 863 54.83 9.36 -11.17
CA ALA A 863 55.13 9.85 -12.53
C ALA A 863 53.93 10.64 -13.08
N ASN A 864 53.63 11.76 -12.48
CA ASN A 864 52.98 12.94 -13.05
C ASN A 864 53.20 14.12 -12.12
#